data_3e120b96dd075d077c943d5011177ece
#
_entry.id   3e120b96dd075d077c943d5011177ece
#
_cell.length_a   1.000
_cell.length_b   1.000
_cell.length_c   1.000
_cell.angle_alpha   90.00
_cell.angle_beta   90.00
_cell.angle_gamma   90.00
#
_symmetry.space_group_name_H-M   'P 1'
#
loop_
_entity.id
_entity.type
_entity.pdbx_description
1 polymer ?
#
loop_
_entity_poly.entity_id
_entity_poly.type
_entity_poly.pdbx_seq_one_letter_code
_entity_poly.pdbx_strand_id
1 'polypeptide(L)'
;TEIGANIYYNQKLGDNLHYKDLKRAYDSVILTIGSQKGTLIGCEGDDAENVFSGIDFLKNMEMTGQRYDFTGKKVIVVGGGNTAMDCCRTSLRCGSTDVKVIYRRTEKEMPANPIEIHESKLEGVEYLLLTNPTLVNKDDKGVLKSVTCLKMELGEPDASGRRRPVPVEGSEFELEVDYILAAIGQKTQADFLDDINSCLDKLNEEVKVNRWGDLDCDRTTLQTGVKSIFGAGDGVSGPATIIEAIAQAKIASRSCHQFLMGEELTPEKAEFISTKDNYKPQVHDQYVGRFARQMREEMPTMDPNDRVNFKEVELGYDGESIAKAETARCLECGCTEYFTCDLKRYATEYGADQQKFKGEFGDYEVDFRHPYIEIDNNKCVLCSRCVRICSEVVGANALGLVERGFDTYVAPSMGSCLQDTSCESCGLCISTCPTGAITENVNFKPGPVKLEKVETICNYCSLGCEIELHHQSGYVMKTTGKQGLINYSGNLCKYPKFGYEYYNKEDRITKPLLKVNGKFEEISFEKAYDLVYDKIKSVSADENAFFGGARLTNEELYLIQKLARLGAKTNNVNSFHYMHGGNGYLSTSLANAPFAEMRGASKLYILGAELNADNAIAGFKVNNIKTQKGIPVELITCQEISSMEHKVDEVHKVKSYYHLIKAMNYHLVNKGLENRFFIDGNCTGFEEYKEKLLAEDYQNMIVESGVKDQKHLEALAEAYNKEMNAIILYSEKELTPHACYELFNLAMITGKLNKSSNGLIALKEKNNSHGLLDMGVNSDLGVGGVSIDDDQLINKMKESWKVDDIPVEHNKRSEELLNNAAIKNMFIFGEDPVGCAIDKNNIGKWFNNADFVMVQDYFLSETAQKADLILPASFPTESGGSFTNTQKYIQEFKPVFKAKVEALNHEQLIALLDKFNSNGLKDIDDVASEAFSL
;
A
#
# COMPACT_ATOMS: atom_id res chain seq x y z
N THR A 1 12.81 32.20 11.40
CA THR A 1 12.00 30.99 11.18
C THR A 1 12.91 29.77 11.16
N GLU A 2 12.37 28.58 11.42
CA GLU A 2 13.10 27.31 11.38
C GLU A 2 13.79 27.03 10.03
N ILE A 3 13.20 27.55 8.95
CA ILE A 3 13.75 27.41 7.59
C ILE A 3 14.72 28.53 7.19
N GLY A 4 15.16 29.39 8.13
CA GLY A 4 16.12 30.44 7.88
C GLY A 4 15.57 31.75 7.31
N ALA A 5 14.24 31.92 7.18
CA ALA A 5 13.66 33.16 6.73
C ALA A 5 13.75 34.23 7.82
N ASN A 6 14.21 35.44 7.45
CA ASN A 6 14.23 36.62 8.33
C ASN A 6 12.96 37.43 8.15
N ILE A 7 12.32 37.88 9.22
CA ILE A 7 11.12 38.68 9.21
C ILE A 7 11.46 40.05 9.83
N TYR A 8 11.20 41.11 9.09
CA TYR A 8 11.39 42.50 9.55
C TYR A 8 10.04 43.17 9.68
N TYR A 9 9.65 43.47 10.91
CA TYR A 9 8.38 44.17 11.22
C TYR A 9 8.52 45.69 11.13
N ASN A 10 7.41 46.35 11.04
CA ASN A 10 7.32 47.83 10.99
C ASN A 10 8.12 48.47 9.83
N GLN A 11 8.20 47.75 8.72
CA GLN A 11 8.82 48.24 7.49
C GLN A 11 7.72 48.51 6.46
N LYS A 12 7.67 49.74 5.95
CA LYS A 12 6.72 50.14 4.94
C LYS A 12 7.47 50.67 3.71
N LEU A 13 7.31 49.96 2.59
CA LEU A 13 7.92 50.30 1.31
C LEU A 13 7.38 51.66 0.81
N GLY A 14 8.29 52.55 0.41
CA GLY A 14 7.98 53.92 0.01
C GLY A 14 7.88 54.91 1.18
N ASP A 15 8.15 54.47 2.42
CA ASP A 15 8.14 55.31 3.62
C ASP A 15 9.47 55.20 4.39
N ASN A 16 9.60 54.20 5.25
CA ASN A 16 10.82 53.92 6.02
C ASN A 16 11.70 52.80 5.42
N LEU A 17 11.23 52.10 4.40
CA LEU A 17 11.97 51.17 3.56
C LEU A 17 11.89 51.61 2.11
N HIS A 18 13.02 51.74 1.41
CA HIS A 18 13.06 52.16 0.02
C HIS A 18 13.54 51.06 -0.91
N TYR A 19 12.98 51.00 -2.12
CA TYR A 19 13.34 50.00 -3.12
C TYR A 19 14.86 50.06 -3.48
N LYS A 20 15.48 51.23 -3.48
CA LYS A 20 16.93 51.37 -3.69
C LYS A 20 17.78 50.54 -2.72
N ASP A 21 17.31 50.38 -1.49
CA ASP A 21 18.01 49.62 -0.45
C ASP A 21 17.77 48.13 -0.65
N LEU A 22 16.55 47.72 -1.00
CA LEU A 22 16.24 46.38 -1.40
C LEU A 22 17.04 45.93 -2.63
N LYS A 23 17.13 46.74 -3.66
CA LYS A 23 17.91 46.47 -4.89
C LYS A 23 19.40 46.30 -4.64
N ARG A 24 19.94 46.94 -3.58
CA ARG A 24 21.35 46.77 -3.18
C ARG A 24 21.57 45.48 -2.38
N ALA A 25 20.59 45.05 -1.64
CA ALA A 25 20.72 43.93 -0.72
C ALA A 25 20.28 42.61 -1.34
N TYR A 26 19.45 42.62 -2.36
CA TYR A 26 18.82 41.47 -2.96
C TYR A 26 18.85 41.51 -4.49
N ASP A 27 18.99 40.38 -5.13
CA ASP A 27 19.03 40.24 -6.59
C ASP A 27 17.61 40.19 -7.20
N SER A 28 16.59 39.86 -6.41
CA SER A 28 15.19 39.83 -6.84
C SER A 28 14.24 40.18 -5.69
N VAL A 29 13.05 40.65 -6.02
CA VAL A 29 12.00 41.02 -5.07
C VAL A 29 10.68 40.42 -5.51
N ILE A 30 9.96 39.79 -4.56
CA ILE A 30 8.58 39.31 -4.77
C ILE A 30 7.63 40.19 -3.96
N LEU A 31 6.68 40.85 -4.64
CA LEU A 31 5.67 41.73 -4.03
C LEU A 31 4.41 40.95 -3.70
N THR A 32 4.12 40.75 -2.41
CA THR A 32 2.93 40.02 -1.92
C THR A 32 2.07 40.93 -1.02
N ILE A 33 1.75 42.10 -1.53
CA ILE A 33 1.18 43.22 -0.78
C ILE A 33 -0.30 43.06 -0.40
N GLY A 34 -1.01 42.15 -1.05
CA GLY A 34 -2.46 41.95 -0.85
C GLY A 34 -3.33 43.12 -1.30
N SER A 35 -4.63 43.09 -0.99
CA SER A 35 -5.63 44.10 -1.29
C SER A 35 -6.25 44.61 0.01
N GLN A 36 -5.63 45.61 0.64
CA GLN A 36 -5.96 46.00 2.01
C GLN A 36 -6.76 47.29 2.12
N LYS A 37 -7.04 47.99 1.01
CA LYS A 37 -7.84 49.20 1.01
C LYS A 37 -9.33 48.90 0.80
N GLY A 38 -10.14 49.21 1.79
CA GLY A 38 -11.58 49.00 1.71
C GLY A 38 -12.24 49.99 0.72
N THR A 39 -13.41 49.56 0.22
CA THR A 39 -14.23 50.41 -0.64
C THR A 39 -15.48 50.80 0.14
N LEU A 40 -15.82 52.11 0.17
CA LEU A 40 -17.08 52.61 0.69
C LEU A 40 -18.23 52.36 -0.30
N ILE A 41 -19.46 52.68 0.10
CA ILE A 41 -20.68 52.36 -0.66
C ILE A 41 -20.70 52.96 -2.06
N GLY A 42 -20.10 54.14 -2.23
CA GLY A 42 -20.05 54.88 -3.50
C GLY A 42 -21.32 55.65 -3.78
N CYS A 43 -22.12 56.03 -2.76
CA CYS A 43 -23.27 56.91 -2.87
C CYS A 43 -23.01 58.22 -2.11
N GLU A 44 -23.82 59.22 -2.38
CA GLU A 44 -23.71 60.53 -1.71
C GLU A 44 -23.86 60.34 -0.19
N GLY A 45 -22.96 60.99 0.57
CA GLY A 45 -22.94 60.94 2.01
C GLY A 45 -22.21 59.80 2.67
N ASP A 46 -21.60 58.87 1.91
CA ASP A 46 -20.90 57.70 2.45
C ASP A 46 -19.58 58.04 3.18
N ASP A 47 -19.18 59.31 3.18
CA ASP A 47 -18.10 59.89 3.99
C ASP A 47 -18.56 60.28 5.43
N ALA A 48 -19.78 59.91 5.84
CA ALA A 48 -20.32 60.21 7.17
C ALA A 48 -19.48 59.52 8.28
N GLU A 49 -19.40 60.18 9.44
CA GLU A 49 -18.89 59.53 10.64
C GLU A 49 -19.75 58.27 10.95
N ASN A 50 -19.14 57.20 11.32
CA ASN A 50 -19.75 55.86 11.51
C ASN A 50 -20.08 55.08 10.23
N VAL A 51 -19.57 55.49 9.07
CA VAL A 51 -19.52 54.67 7.86
C VAL A 51 -18.10 54.17 7.65
N PHE A 52 -17.92 52.86 7.71
CA PHE A 52 -16.61 52.21 7.57
C PHE A 52 -16.59 51.26 6.39
N SER A 53 -15.44 51.07 5.80
CA SER A 53 -15.27 49.84 5.00
C SER A 53 -15.18 48.63 5.91
N GLY A 54 -15.71 47.47 5.48
CA GLY A 54 -15.73 46.26 6.27
C GLY A 54 -14.31 45.78 6.65
N ILE A 55 -13.33 45.94 5.73
CA ILE A 55 -11.95 45.56 6.01
C ILE A 55 -11.30 46.54 7.03
N ASP A 56 -11.55 47.80 6.96
CA ASP A 56 -10.99 48.76 7.94
C ASP A 56 -11.60 48.53 9.33
N PHE A 57 -12.91 48.21 9.41
CA PHE A 57 -13.55 47.83 10.66
C PHE A 57 -12.87 46.62 11.30
N LEU A 58 -12.71 45.53 10.57
CA LEU A 58 -12.07 44.28 11.07
C LEU A 58 -10.58 44.51 11.39
N LYS A 59 -9.86 45.19 10.51
CA LYS A 59 -8.43 45.47 10.67
C LYS A 59 -8.15 46.34 11.88
N ASN A 60 -8.94 47.40 12.12
CA ASN A 60 -8.73 48.28 13.25
C ASN A 60 -8.87 47.52 14.58
N MET A 61 -9.82 46.61 14.70
CA MET A 61 -9.95 45.80 15.91
C MET A 61 -8.72 44.89 16.15
N GLU A 62 -8.25 44.25 15.13
CA GLU A 62 -7.09 43.37 15.24
C GLU A 62 -5.80 44.14 15.53
N MET A 63 -5.58 45.28 14.86
CA MET A 63 -4.36 46.05 15.01
C MET A 63 -4.30 46.82 16.35
N THR A 64 -5.41 47.25 16.88
CA THR A 64 -5.48 48.03 18.13
C THR A 64 -5.77 47.17 19.36
N GLY A 65 -6.32 45.96 19.17
CA GLY A 65 -6.85 45.13 20.23
C GLY A 65 -8.10 45.72 20.90
N GLN A 66 -8.61 46.82 20.40
CA GLN A 66 -9.80 47.49 20.93
C GLN A 66 -11.03 47.11 20.12
N ARG A 67 -12.10 46.71 20.79
CA ARG A 67 -13.36 46.37 20.17
C ARG A 67 -14.28 47.56 20.13
N TYR A 68 -15.08 47.68 19.07
CA TYR A 68 -16.18 48.62 19.03
C TYR A 68 -17.26 48.23 20.06
N ASP A 69 -17.95 49.19 20.62
CA ASP A 69 -19.12 48.95 21.47
C ASP A 69 -20.37 49.30 20.66
N PHE A 70 -21.08 48.27 20.21
CA PHE A 70 -22.33 48.42 19.47
C PHE A 70 -23.57 48.14 20.32
N THR A 71 -23.42 48.13 21.64
CA THR A 71 -24.55 47.93 22.56
C THR A 71 -25.66 48.91 22.31
N GLY A 72 -26.86 48.41 21.97
CA GLY A 72 -28.02 49.23 21.64
C GLY A 72 -27.93 50.01 20.31
N LYS A 73 -26.97 49.68 19.45
CA LYS A 73 -26.77 50.32 18.15
C LYS A 73 -27.32 49.46 17.02
N LYS A 74 -27.90 50.14 16.02
CA LYS A 74 -28.34 49.54 14.75
C LYS A 74 -27.18 49.50 13.76
N VAL A 75 -26.83 48.35 13.27
CA VAL A 75 -25.72 48.17 12.33
C VAL A 75 -26.21 47.60 10.99
N ILE A 76 -25.87 48.26 9.91
CA ILE A 76 -26.11 47.76 8.56
C ILE A 76 -24.79 47.37 7.92
N VAL A 77 -24.76 46.11 7.37
CA VAL A 77 -23.65 45.61 6.55
C VAL A 77 -24.06 45.56 5.09
N VAL A 78 -23.37 46.27 4.23
CA VAL A 78 -23.67 46.33 2.79
C VAL A 78 -22.75 45.38 2.03
N GLY A 79 -23.31 44.29 1.50
CA GLY A 79 -22.55 43.29 0.74
C GLY A 79 -23.09 41.90 0.94
N GLY A 80 -22.59 40.94 0.14
CA GLY A 80 -23.01 39.52 0.18
C GLY A 80 -21.85 38.53 0.06
N GLY A 81 -20.63 38.99 0.30
CA GLY A 81 -19.41 38.12 0.32
C GLY A 81 -19.02 37.70 1.74
N ASN A 82 -17.95 36.90 1.86
CA ASN A 82 -17.46 36.40 3.15
C ASN A 82 -17.14 37.59 4.11
N THR A 83 -16.54 38.70 3.61
CA THR A 83 -16.29 39.88 4.43
C THR A 83 -17.58 40.46 5.05
N ALA A 84 -18.72 40.37 4.35
CA ALA A 84 -20.00 40.81 4.92
C ALA A 84 -20.45 39.85 6.05
N MET A 85 -20.20 38.54 5.92
CA MET A 85 -20.48 37.57 6.98
C MET A 85 -19.60 37.84 8.22
N ASP A 86 -18.31 38.08 8.01
CA ASP A 86 -17.42 38.48 9.10
C ASP A 86 -17.88 39.76 9.79
N CYS A 87 -18.23 40.81 9.03
CA CYS A 87 -18.70 42.09 9.58
C CYS A 87 -19.99 41.93 10.37
N CYS A 88 -21.01 41.24 9.87
CA CYS A 88 -22.30 41.12 10.56
C CYS A 88 -22.17 40.29 11.84
N ARG A 89 -21.47 39.16 11.79
CA ARG A 89 -21.23 38.29 12.95
C ARG A 89 -20.36 38.98 14.02
N THR A 90 -19.32 39.70 13.57
CA THR A 90 -18.48 40.53 14.46
C THR A 90 -19.28 41.67 15.12
N SER A 91 -20.22 42.30 14.39
CA SER A 91 -21.07 43.36 14.95
C SER A 91 -21.95 42.83 16.10
N LEU A 92 -22.50 41.65 15.98
CA LEU A 92 -23.21 40.99 17.08
C LEU A 92 -22.30 40.78 18.30
N ARG A 93 -21.05 40.29 18.07
CA ARG A 93 -20.04 40.08 19.12
C ARG A 93 -19.55 41.41 19.75
N CYS A 94 -19.76 42.53 19.07
CA CYS A 94 -19.51 43.87 19.58
C CYS A 94 -20.72 44.42 20.33
N GLY A 95 -21.77 43.64 20.54
CA GLY A 95 -22.92 43.98 21.38
C GLY A 95 -24.17 44.53 20.67
N SER A 96 -24.17 44.63 19.32
CA SER A 96 -25.39 44.98 18.57
C SER A 96 -26.41 43.84 18.63
N THR A 97 -27.68 44.18 18.82
CA THR A 97 -28.84 43.28 18.74
C THR A 97 -29.72 43.55 17.52
N ASP A 98 -29.36 44.51 16.70
CA ASP A 98 -30.06 44.88 15.45
C ASP A 98 -29.04 45.02 14.31
N VAL A 99 -28.68 43.85 13.71
CA VAL A 99 -27.75 43.79 12.60
C VAL A 99 -28.49 43.36 11.34
N LYS A 100 -28.39 44.18 10.28
CA LYS A 100 -29.00 43.86 8.99
C LYS A 100 -27.97 43.82 7.87
N VAL A 101 -28.11 42.81 7.03
CA VAL A 101 -27.30 42.71 5.80
C VAL A 101 -28.12 43.18 4.61
N ILE A 102 -27.63 44.19 3.91
CA ILE A 102 -28.24 44.69 2.68
C ILE A 102 -27.54 44.09 1.48
N TYR A 103 -28.27 43.42 0.60
CA TYR A 103 -27.73 42.86 -0.62
C TYR A 103 -28.64 43.12 -1.82
N ARG A 104 -28.02 43.58 -2.92
CA ARG A 104 -28.74 44.00 -4.14
C ARG A 104 -29.29 42.87 -5.02
N ARG A 105 -29.02 41.63 -4.69
CA ARG A 105 -29.55 40.42 -5.36
C ARG A 105 -30.24 39.51 -4.34
N THR A 106 -30.59 38.28 -4.75
CA THR A 106 -31.12 37.28 -3.82
C THR A 106 -30.01 36.51 -3.13
N GLU A 107 -30.34 35.67 -2.17
CA GLU A 107 -29.42 34.80 -1.44
C GLU A 107 -28.66 33.84 -2.37
N LYS A 108 -29.37 33.37 -3.41
CA LYS A 108 -28.79 32.45 -4.40
C LYS A 108 -27.57 33.07 -5.13
N GLU A 109 -27.53 34.36 -5.33
CA GLU A 109 -26.45 35.08 -5.99
C GLU A 109 -25.37 35.57 -5.00
N MET A 110 -25.52 35.33 -3.68
CA MET A 110 -24.52 35.70 -2.70
C MET A 110 -23.24 34.86 -2.91
N PRO A 111 -22.06 35.49 -2.97
CA PRO A 111 -20.80 34.74 -3.12
C PRO A 111 -20.26 34.22 -1.79
N ALA A 112 -20.88 34.55 -0.64
CA ALA A 112 -20.48 34.04 0.66
C ALA A 112 -20.76 32.49 0.79
N ASN A 113 -20.03 31.84 1.68
CA ASN A 113 -20.26 30.46 1.96
C ASN A 113 -21.69 30.23 2.50
N PRO A 114 -22.50 29.33 1.92
CA PRO A 114 -23.85 29.03 2.37
C PRO A 114 -23.95 28.68 3.87
N ILE A 115 -22.94 28.02 4.42
CA ILE A 115 -22.88 27.70 5.86
C ILE A 115 -22.79 28.97 6.69
N GLU A 116 -21.94 29.92 6.29
CA GLU A 116 -21.79 31.23 6.98
C GLU A 116 -23.07 32.08 6.92
N ILE A 117 -23.77 32.06 5.79
CA ILE A 117 -25.06 32.69 5.66
C ILE A 117 -26.09 32.08 6.63
N HIS A 118 -26.12 30.74 6.69
CA HIS A 118 -27.01 30.04 7.61
C HIS A 118 -26.69 30.36 9.08
N GLU A 119 -25.42 30.27 9.47
CA GLU A 119 -24.96 30.53 10.82
C GLU A 119 -25.24 31.98 11.26
N SER A 120 -25.06 32.95 10.38
CA SER A 120 -25.36 34.37 10.69
C SER A 120 -26.86 34.60 10.92
N LYS A 121 -27.74 33.88 10.19
CA LYS A 121 -29.20 33.94 10.45
C LYS A 121 -29.56 33.31 11.78
N LEU A 122 -28.94 32.20 12.15
CA LEU A 122 -29.12 31.57 13.46
C LEU A 122 -28.67 32.51 14.61
N GLU A 123 -27.64 33.31 14.36
CA GLU A 123 -27.16 34.33 15.29
C GLU A 123 -28.05 35.59 15.36
N GLY A 124 -29.12 35.68 14.54
CA GLY A 124 -30.09 36.76 14.57
C GLY A 124 -29.88 37.88 13.56
N VAL A 125 -29.00 37.71 12.56
CA VAL A 125 -28.80 38.67 11.48
C VAL A 125 -30.02 38.72 10.55
N GLU A 126 -30.59 39.91 10.30
CA GLU A 126 -31.67 40.10 9.35
C GLU A 126 -31.13 40.42 7.94
N TYR A 127 -31.75 39.86 6.91
CA TYR A 127 -31.32 40.03 5.51
C TYR A 127 -32.35 40.87 4.73
N LEU A 128 -31.93 42.02 4.24
CA LEU A 128 -32.67 42.90 3.33
C LEU A 128 -32.16 42.63 1.90
N LEU A 129 -32.67 41.55 1.29
CA LEU A 129 -32.32 41.17 -0.08
C LEU A 129 -33.01 42.06 -1.11
N LEU A 130 -32.50 42.04 -2.35
CA LEU A 130 -33.02 42.92 -3.43
C LEU A 130 -33.10 44.36 -2.98
N THR A 131 -32.08 44.85 -2.27
CA THR A 131 -32.03 46.18 -1.69
C THR A 131 -30.66 46.79 -1.93
N ASN A 132 -30.61 48.05 -2.36
CA ASN A 132 -29.35 48.77 -2.60
C ASN A 132 -29.40 50.14 -1.95
N PRO A 133 -28.41 50.55 -1.14
CA PRO A 133 -28.32 51.92 -0.60
C PRO A 133 -28.02 52.93 -1.69
N THR A 134 -28.66 54.10 -1.66
CA THR A 134 -28.53 55.17 -2.66
C THR A 134 -28.10 56.50 -2.09
N LEU A 135 -28.37 56.75 -0.81
CA LEU A 135 -28.01 58.02 -0.13
C LEU A 135 -27.78 57.72 1.36
N VAL A 136 -26.73 58.26 1.92
CA VAL A 136 -26.46 58.25 3.36
C VAL A 136 -26.86 59.64 3.94
N ASN A 137 -27.82 59.66 4.83
CA ASN A 137 -28.29 60.90 5.45
C ASN A 137 -27.48 61.18 6.71
N LYS A 138 -26.96 62.40 6.80
CA LYS A 138 -26.15 62.88 7.93
C LYS A 138 -26.94 63.90 8.79
N ASP A 139 -26.57 63.99 10.05
CA ASP A 139 -27.00 65.07 10.92
C ASP A 139 -26.19 66.35 10.66
N ASP A 140 -26.52 67.45 11.38
CA ASP A 140 -25.85 68.76 11.27
C ASP A 140 -24.35 68.71 11.67
N LYS A 141 -23.89 67.60 12.28
CA LYS A 141 -22.51 67.39 12.71
C LYS A 141 -21.74 66.50 11.78
N GLY A 142 -22.39 65.97 10.72
CA GLY A 142 -21.79 65.06 9.79
C GLY A 142 -21.81 63.56 10.21
N VAL A 143 -22.54 63.25 11.30
CA VAL A 143 -22.69 61.85 11.81
C VAL A 143 -23.82 61.17 11.07
N LEU A 144 -23.67 59.88 10.80
CA LEU A 144 -24.69 59.01 10.19
C LEU A 144 -26.00 59.04 11.00
N LYS A 145 -27.13 59.23 10.32
CA LYS A 145 -28.49 59.24 10.88
C LYS A 145 -29.35 58.13 10.31
N SER A 146 -29.37 58.00 9.00
CA SER A 146 -30.16 56.98 8.28
C SER A 146 -29.58 56.70 6.91
N VAL A 147 -30.06 55.66 6.23
CA VAL A 147 -29.70 55.34 4.85
C VAL A 147 -30.96 55.18 4.01
N THR A 148 -31.01 55.86 2.87
CA THR A 148 -32.06 55.68 1.87
C THR A 148 -31.66 54.51 0.97
N CYS A 149 -32.58 53.54 0.85
CA CYS A 149 -32.43 52.33 0.06
C CYS A 149 -33.47 52.25 -1.03
N LEU A 150 -33.12 51.62 -2.13
CA LEU A 150 -33.98 51.35 -3.27
C LEU A 150 -34.20 49.84 -3.42
N LYS A 151 -35.42 49.42 -3.75
CA LYS A 151 -35.68 48.02 -4.09
C LYS A 151 -35.12 47.67 -5.46
N MET A 152 -34.69 46.44 -5.59
CA MET A 152 -34.09 45.89 -6.81
C MET A 152 -34.91 44.72 -7.35
N GLU A 153 -34.80 44.49 -8.64
CA GLU A 153 -35.28 43.29 -9.33
C GLU A 153 -34.12 42.58 -10.06
N LEU A 154 -34.29 41.30 -10.36
CA LEU A 154 -33.26 40.53 -11.09
C LEU A 154 -33.58 40.56 -12.60
N GLY A 155 -32.68 41.16 -13.37
CA GLY A 155 -32.66 41.12 -14.84
C GLY A 155 -31.92 39.94 -15.39
N GLU A 156 -31.43 40.06 -16.63
CA GLU A 156 -30.65 39.04 -17.33
C GLU A 156 -29.27 38.75 -16.65
N PRO A 157 -28.73 37.55 -16.81
CA PRO A 157 -27.43 37.20 -16.28
C PRO A 157 -26.30 38.10 -16.85
N ASP A 158 -25.35 38.48 -16.00
CA ASP A 158 -24.12 39.17 -16.38
C ASP A 158 -23.04 38.16 -16.91
N ALA A 159 -21.88 38.65 -17.29
CA ALA A 159 -20.76 37.84 -17.79
C ALA A 159 -20.24 36.77 -16.79
N SER A 160 -20.57 36.91 -15.51
CA SER A 160 -20.27 35.93 -14.45
C SER A 160 -21.36 34.87 -14.26
N GLY A 161 -22.44 34.94 -15.06
CA GLY A 161 -23.62 34.07 -14.95
C GLY A 161 -24.60 34.47 -13.85
N ARG A 162 -24.33 35.53 -13.09
CA ARG A 162 -25.22 36.05 -12.03
C ARG A 162 -26.19 37.09 -12.59
N ARG A 163 -27.46 37.02 -12.20
CA ARG A 163 -28.49 37.94 -12.68
C ARG A 163 -28.18 39.35 -12.23
N ARG A 164 -28.35 40.35 -13.16
CA ARG A 164 -28.07 41.76 -12.89
C ARG A 164 -29.15 42.35 -11.98
N PRO A 165 -28.77 43.14 -10.95
CA PRO A 165 -29.75 43.90 -10.18
C PRO A 165 -30.23 45.13 -10.99
N VAL A 166 -31.53 45.29 -11.10
CA VAL A 166 -32.18 46.41 -11.80
C VAL A 166 -32.97 47.23 -10.77
N PRO A 167 -32.79 48.55 -10.69
CA PRO A 167 -33.54 49.38 -9.76
C PRO A 167 -35.02 49.41 -10.08
N VAL A 168 -35.87 49.40 -9.05
CA VAL A 168 -37.31 49.63 -9.13
C VAL A 168 -37.59 51.08 -8.80
N GLU A 169 -37.90 51.90 -9.80
CA GLU A 169 -38.12 53.32 -9.64
C GLU A 169 -39.30 53.61 -8.71
N GLY A 170 -39.18 54.61 -7.83
CA GLY A 170 -40.19 55.01 -6.86
C GLY A 170 -40.37 54.08 -5.67
N SER A 171 -39.42 53.19 -5.41
CA SER A 171 -39.45 52.25 -4.31
C SER A 171 -38.48 52.60 -3.16
N GLU A 172 -38.08 53.86 -3.10
CA GLU A 172 -37.18 54.40 -2.09
C GLU A 172 -37.81 54.26 -0.69
N PHE A 173 -36.99 53.90 0.29
CA PHE A 173 -37.38 53.87 1.68
C PHE A 173 -36.16 54.14 2.57
N GLU A 174 -36.42 54.66 3.74
CA GLU A 174 -35.38 55.06 4.69
C GLU A 174 -35.27 54.07 5.84
N LEU A 175 -34.02 53.77 6.24
CA LEU A 175 -33.68 52.93 7.39
C LEU A 175 -32.85 53.75 8.39
N GLU A 176 -33.32 53.84 9.62
CA GLU A 176 -32.53 54.42 10.72
C GLU A 176 -31.37 53.46 11.04
N VAL A 177 -30.16 54.02 11.20
CA VAL A 177 -28.94 53.24 11.43
C VAL A 177 -27.91 54.10 12.17
N ASP A 178 -27.15 53.45 13.08
CA ASP A 178 -26.05 54.10 13.79
C ASP A 178 -24.68 53.85 13.11
N TYR A 179 -24.50 52.66 12.47
CA TYR A 179 -23.26 52.29 11.81
C TYR A 179 -23.53 51.59 10.47
N ILE A 180 -22.72 51.91 9.47
CA ILE A 180 -22.71 51.18 8.20
C ILE A 180 -21.33 50.62 7.94
N LEU A 181 -21.29 49.32 7.62
CA LEU A 181 -20.08 48.58 7.24
C LEU A 181 -20.19 48.19 5.76
N ALA A 182 -19.39 48.82 4.91
CA ALA A 182 -19.39 48.58 3.48
C ALA A 182 -18.46 47.41 3.14
N ALA A 183 -19.04 46.20 2.90
CA ALA A 183 -18.33 44.96 2.54
C ALA A 183 -18.50 44.64 1.06
N ILE A 184 -18.27 45.62 0.17
CA ILE A 184 -18.54 45.53 -1.27
C ILE A 184 -17.31 45.40 -2.15
N GLY A 185 -16.15 45.22 -1.56
CA GLY A 185 -14.88 44.98 -2.25
C GLY A 185 -13.67 45.63 -1.57
N GLN A 186 -12.53 45.23 -2.04
CA GLN A 186 -11.24 45.71 -1.58
C GLN A 186 -10.40 46.08 -2.79
N LYS A 187 -9.40 46.95 -2.61
CA LYS A 187 -8.46 47.39 -3.65
C LYS A 187 -7.03 47.26 -3.18
N THR A 188 -6.16 47.04 -4.11
CA THR A 188 -4.70 47.02 -3.91
C THR A 188 -4.22 48.44 -3.63
N GLN A 189 -3.37 48.62 -2.63
CA GLN A 189 -2.71 49.87 -2.28
C GLN A 189 -1.34 49.91 -2.94
N ALA A 190 -1.19 50.70 -3.97
CA ALA A 190 -0.01 50.72 -4.84
C ALA A 190 0.82 52.02 -4.72
N ASP A 191 0.62 52.82 -3.68
CA ASP A 191 1.30 54.12 -3.49
C ASP A 191 2.84 54.00 -3.43
N PHE A 192 3.37 52.85 -3.03
CA PHE A 192 4.80 52.52 -2.98
C PHE A 192 5.43 52.37 -4.38
N LEU A 193 4.66 52.24 -5.44
CA LEU A 193 5.20 52.10 -6.81
C LEU A 193 5.97 53.33 -7.24
N ASP A 194 5.64 54.54 -6.75
CA ASP A 194 6.39 55.75 -7.04
C ASP A 194 7.84 55.65 -6.56
N ASP A 195 8.08 55.03 -5.39
CA ASP A 195 9.43 54.78 -4.88
C ASP A 195 10.19 53.77 -5.75
N ILE A 196 9.53 52.71 -6.18
CA ILE A 196 10.12 51.69 -7.09
C ILE A 196 10.46 52.35 -8.44
N ASN A 197 9.46 52.97 -9.06
CA ASN A 197 9.60 53.48 -10.44
C ASN A 197 10.59 54.65 -10.52
N SER A 198 10.69 55.53 -9.51
CA SER A 198 11.72 56.58 -9.43
C SER A 198 13.15 56.04 -9.47
N CYS A 199 13.38 54.80 -8.96
CA CYS A 199 14.66 54.10 -9.00
C CYS A 199 14.91 53.42 -10.36
N LEU A 200 13.88 53.20 -11.19
CA LEU A 200 13.92 52.46 -12.45
C LEU A 200 13.90 53.41 -13.69
N ASP A 201 13.52 54.64 -13.53
CA ASP A 201 13.43 55.66 -14.63
C ASP A 201 14.66 55.69 -15.56
N LYS A 202 15.87 55.58 -14.98
CA LYS A 202 17.12 55.57 -15.73
C LYS A 202 17.33 54.30 -16.59
N LEU A 203 16.58 53.22 -16.31
CA LEU A 203 16.67 51.91 -16.98
C LEU A 203 15.56 51.73 -18.01
N ASN A 204 14.65 52.70 -18.12
CA ASN A 204 13.45 52.61 -18.95
C ASN A 204 12.57 51.38 -18.63
N GLU A 205 12.56 51.00 -17.34
CA GLU A 205 11.76 49.89 -16.79
C GLU A 205 10.72 50.49 -15.81
N GLU A 206 9.55 49.89 -15.74
CA GLU A 206 8.45 50.32 -14.88
C GLU A 206 7.61 49.14 -14.38
N VAL A 207 7.23 49.16 -13.09
CA VAL A 207 6.20 48.29 -12.53
C VAL A 207 4.85 49.02 -12.68
N LYS A 208 3.92 48.39 -13.38
CA LYS A 208 2.59 48.94 -13.69
C LYS A 208 1.50 48.27 -12.88
N VAL A 209 0.38 48.95 -12.79
CA VAL A 209 -0.91 48.37 -12.33
C VAL A 209 -1.85 48.19 -13.51
N ASN A 210 -2.72 47.19 -13.40
CA ASN A 210 -3.78 46.95 -14.35
C ASN A 210 -4.94 47.96 -14.19
N ARG A 211 -5.96 47.86 -15.03
CA ARG A 211 -7.15 48.77 -14.99
C ARG A 211 -7.94 48.73 -13.68
N TRP A 212 -7.72 47.76 -12.85
CA TRP A 212 -8.38 47.63 -11.53
C TRP A 212 -7.50 48.12 -10.36
N GLY A 213 -6.25 48.46 -10.65
CA GLY A 213 -5.28 48.95 -9.67
C GLY A 213 -4.42 47.86 -9.04
N ASP A 214 -4.46 46.65 -9.54
CA ASP A 214 -3.63 45.53 -9.08
C ASP A 214 -2.32 45.48 -9.89
N LEU A 215 -1.27 44.87 -9.35
CA LEU A 215 0.02 44.74 -10.03
C LEU A 215 -0.15 44.02 -11.36
N ASP A 216 0.40 44.62 -12.43
CA ASP A 216 0.38 44.05 -13.76
C ASP A 216 1.55 43.06 -13.90
N CYS A 217 1.24 41.77 -13.87
CA CYS A 217 2.19 40.66 -13.97
C CYS A 217 1.80 39.70 -15.10
N ASP A 218 2.78 39.07 -15.69
CA ASP A 218 2.53 37.93 -16.58
C ASP A 218 1.80 36.84 -15.83
N ARG A 219 0.70 36.30 -16.38
CA ARG A 219 -0.16 35.36 -15.67
C ARG A 219 0.47 33.98 -15.46
N THR A 220 1.50 33.65 -16.21
CA THR A 220 2.13 32.30 -16.18
C THR A 220 3.41 32.28 -15.37
N THR A 221 4.14 33.39 -15.33
CA THR A 221 5.43 33.53 -14.63
C THR A 221 5.34 34.44 -13.41
N LEU A 222 4.28 35.26 -13.31
CA LEU A 222 4.10 36.29 -12.28
C LEU A 222 5.22 37.35 -12.24
N GLN A 223 5.98 37.48 -13.33
CA GLN A 223 6.97 38.53 -13.51
C GLN A 223 6.28 39.85 -13.89
N THR A 224 6.72 40.95 -13.31
CA THR A 224 6.27 42.30 -13.67
C THR A 224 6.97 42.76 -14.96
N GLY A 225 6.72 44.01 -15.39
CA GLY A 225 7.49 44.65 -16.45
C GLY A 225 8.98 44.76 -16.13
N VAL A 226 9.41 44.55 -14.91
CA VAL A 226 10.80 44.56 -14.44
C VAL A 226 11.27 43.16 -14.16
N LYS A 227 12.32 42.70 -14.85
CA LYS A 227 12.78 41.31 -14.85
C LYS A 227 13.07 40.72 -13.44
N SER A 228 13.55 41.59 -12.52
CA SER A 228 13.91 41.15 -11.15
C SER A 228 12.77 41.29 -10.14
N ILE A 229 11.58 41.71 -10.58
CA ILE A 229 10.43 41.95 -9.70
C ILE A 229 9.26 41.04 -10.09
N PHE A 230 8.77 40.26 -9.14
CA PHE A 230 7.62 39.37 -9.28
C PHE A 230 6.48 39.85 -8.36
N GLY A 231 5.26 39.44 -8.67
CA GLY A 231 4.09 39.71 -7.82
C GLY A 231 3.30 38.46 -7.54
N ALA A 232 2.64 38.37 -6.37
CA ALA A 232 1.76 37.23 -6.06
C ALA A 232 0.67 37.60 -5.05
N GLY A 233 -0.40 36.80 -5.02
CA GLY A 233 -1.54 36.97 -4.13
C GLY A 233 -2.53 38.06 -4.59
N ASP A 234 -3.38 38.53 -3.67
CA ASP A 234 -4.48 39.46 -3.96
C ASP A 234 -4.01 40.78 -4.58
N GLY A 235 -2.75 41.15 -4.38
CA GLY A 235 -2.16 42.33 -5.03
C GLY A 235 -2.01 42.21 -6.55
N VAL A 236 -2.14 41.02 -7.11
CA VAL A 236 -2.09 40.70 -8.55
C VAL A 236 -3.46 40.31 -9.11
N SER A 237 -4.20 39.44 -8.38
CA SER A 237 -5.47 38.91 -8.84
C SER A 237 -6.71 39.66 -8.35
N GLY A 238 -6.57 40.60 -7.44
CA GLY A 238 -7.64 41.10 -6.59
C GLY A 238 -7.97 40.12 -5.45
N PRO A 239 -8.90 40.45 -4.56
CA PRO A 239 -9.26 39.64 -3.40
C PRO A 239 -9.70 38.22 -3.80
N ALA A 240 -9.03 37.19 -3.28
CA ALA A 240 -9.25 35.80 -3.61
C ALA A 240 -9.11 34.91 -2.38
N THR A 241 -8.91 33.58 -2.57
CA THR A 241 -8.75 32.65 -1.48
C THR A 241 -7.28 32.45 -1.09
N ILE A 242 -7.05 32.02 0.15
CA ILE A 242 -5.70 31.72 0.66
C ILE A 242 -5.00 30.68 -0.25
N ILE A 243 -5.73 29.67 -0.73
CA ILE A 243 -5.14 28.64 -1.59
C ILE A 243 -4.69 29.17 -2.95
N GLU A 244 -5.39 30.16 -3.51
CA GLU A 244 -4.99 30.86 -4.73
C GLU A 244 -3.73 31.69 -4.51
N ALA A 245 -3.62 32.38 -3.37
CA ALA A 245 -2.41 33.11 -2.98
C ALA A 245 -1.20 32.17 -2.82
N ILE A 246 -1.38 30.98 -2.21
CA ILE A 246 -0.33 29.94 -2.10
C ILE A 246 0.08 29.42 -3.48
N ALA A 247 -0.88 29.18 -4.37
CA ALA A 247 -0.60 28.74 -5.74
C ALA A 247 0.24 29.78 -6.50
N GLN A 248 -0.13 31.05 -6.41
CA GLN A 248 0.64 32.14 -7.03
C GLN A 248 2.04 32.27 -6.39
N ALA A 249 2.16 32.14 -5.07
CA ALA A 249 3.46 32.17 -4.40
C ALA A 249 4.40 31.09 -4.91
N LYS A 250 3.90 29.87 -5.17
CA LYS A 250 4.69 28.77 -5.78
C LYS A 250 5.18 29.12 -7.20
N ILE A 251 4.32 29.75 -8.00
CA ILE A 251 4.69 30.18 -9.35
C ILE A 251 5.75 31.29 -9.26
N ALA A 252 5.51 32.33 -8.47
CA ALA A 252 6.44 33.45 -8.33
C ALA A 252 7.81 33.05 -7.79
N SER A 253 7.84 32.19 -6.77
CA SER A 253 9.11 31.69 -6.20
C SER A 253 9.90 30.83 -7.21
N ARG A 254 9.23 29.98 -8.00
CA ARG A 254 9.89 29.23 -9.07
C ARG A 254 10.44 30.13 -10.15
N SER A 255 9.65 31.08 -10.64
CA SER A 255 10.09 32.04 -11.66
C SER A 255 11.24 32.92 -11.15
N CYS A 256 11.18 33.33 -9.89
CA CYS A 256 12.27 34.03 -9.24
C CYS A 256 13.54 33.18 -9.18
N HIS A 257 13.44 31.90 -8.82
CA HIS A 257 14.56 30.96 -8.82
C HIS A 257 15.18 30.82 -10.22
N GLN A 258 14.37 30.58 -11.26
CA GLN A 258 14.83 30.50 -12.65
C GLN A 258 15.56 31.77 -13.07
N PHE A 259 15.02 32.95 -12.72
CA PHE A 259 15.66 34.22 -12.98
C PHE A 259 17.05 34.31 -12.32
N LEU A 260 17.16 33.97 -11.04
CA LEU A 260 18.41 34.02 -10.28
C LEU A 260 19.45 33.01 -10.80
N MET A 261 19.03 31.89 -11.36
CA MET A 261 19.90 30.91 -12.00
C MET A 261 20.28 31.27 -13.43
N GLY A 262 19.72 32.36 -14.00
CA GLY A 262 19.94 32.76 -15.39
C GLY A 262 19.24 31.86 -16.42
N GLU A 263 18.21 31.13 -15.97
CA GLU A 263 17.42 30.24 -16.82
C GLU A 263 16.30 31.03 -17.52
N GLU A 264 15.76 30.48 -18.60
CA GLU A 264 14.55 30.99 -19.24
C GLU A 264 13.34 30.74 -18.35
N LEU A 265 12.49 31.76 -18.15
CA LEU A 265 11.26 31.60 -17.35
C LEU A 265 10.28 30.72 -18.11
N THR A 266 10.12 29.50 -17.64
CA THR A 266 9.17 28.55 -18.19
C THR A 266 8.04 28.27 -17.21
N PRO A 267 6.79 28.43 -17.65
CA PRO A 267 5.65 28.05 -16.80
C PRO A 267 5.67 26.55 -16.51
N GLU A 268 5.18 26.14 -15.36
CA GLU A 268 4.96 24.73 -15.09
C GLU A 268 3.94 24.19 -16.09
N LYS A 269 4.28 23.09 -16.74
CA LYS A 269 3.32 22.40 -17.57
C LYS A 269 2.17 21.92 -16.68
N ALA A 270 0.97 22.37 -16.98
CA ALA A 270 -0.21 21.85 -16.30
C ALA A 270 -0.28 20.33 -16.51
N GLU A 271 -0.44 19.60 -15.41
CA GLU A 271 -0.67 18.16 -15.51
C GLU A 271 -1.94 17.88 -16.30
N PHE A 272 -1.86 16.95 -17.23
CA PHE A 272 -3.06 16.45 -17.92
C PHE A 272 -3.96 15.71 -16.92
N ILE A 273 -5.18 16.22 -16.79
CA ILE A 273 -6.22 15.59 -15.96
C ILE A 273 -7.44 15.37 -16.87
N SER A 274 -7.77 14.10 -17.12
CA SER A 274 -8.99 13.76 -17.81
C SER A 274 -10.18 13.86 -16.86
N THR A 275 -11.16 14.65 -17.22
CA THR A 275 -12.39 14.85 -16.43
C THR A 275 -13.60 14.59 -17.31
N LYS A 276 -14.66 14.07 -16.71
CA LYS A 276 -15.98 14.00 -17.38
C LYS A 276 -16.58 15.41 -17.46
N ASP A 277 -17.18 15.75 -18.57
CA ASP A 277 -18.03 16.94 -18.67
C ASP A 277 -19.18 16.86 -17.65
N ASN A 278 -19.51 17.96 -16.99
CA ASN A 278 -20.54 18.00 -15.96
C ASN A 278 -20.32 16.99 -14.79
N TYR A 279 -19.08 16.86 -14.34
CA TYR A 279 -18.75 15.99 -13.20
C TYR A 279 -19.62 16.26 -11.94
N LYS A 280 -20.16 17.47 -11.82
CA LYS A 280 -21.18 17.89 -10.85
C LYS A 280 -22.49 18.20 -11.59
N PRO A 281 -23.61 17.62 -11.23
CA PRO A 281 -23.89 16.64 -10.18
C PRO A 281 -23.51 15.22 -10.57
N GLN A 282 -23.08 14.42 -9.57
CA GLN A 282 -22.82 13.00 -9.75
C GLN A 282 -24.14 12.25 -10.02
N VAL A 283 -24.11 11.31 -10.95
CA VAL A 283 -25.26 10.44 -11.20
C VAL A 283 -25.29 9.37 -10.10
N HIS A 284 -26.30 9.42 -9.26
CA HIS A 284 -26.48 8.51 -8.13
C HIS A 284 -26.42 7.03 -8.55
N ASP A 285 -26.95 6.69 -9.70
CA ASP A 285 -27.07 5.31 -10.19
C ASP A 285 -25.73 4.62 -10.41
N GLN A 286 -24.65 5.38 -10.65
CA GLN A 286 -23.28 4.84 -10.80
C GLN A 286 -22.73 4.20 -9.52
N TYR A 287 -23.32 4.51 -8.39
CA TYR A 287 -22.84 4.09 -7.05
C TYR A 287 -23.78 3.08 -6.38
N VAL A 288 -24.95 2.80 -6.99
CA VAL A 288 -25.90 1.81 -6.45
C VAL A 288 -25.26 0.43 -6.44
N GLY A 289 -25.33 -0.24 -5.31
CA GLY A 289 -24.72 -1.57 -5.10
C GLY A 289 -23.22 -1.55 -4.75
N ARG A 290 -22.56 -0.39 -4.89
CA ARG A 290 -21.13 -0.22 -4.50
C ARG A 290 -21.00 0.33 -3.10
N PHE A 291 -21.80 1.32 -2.75
CA PHE A 291 -21.79 1.98 -1.44
C PHE A 291 -23.17 1.93 -0.79
N ALA A 292 -23.20 1.68 0.51
CA ALA A 292 -24.43 1.82 1.29
C ALA A 292 -24.82 3.30 1.43
N ARG A 293 -26.11 3.60 1.31
CA ARG A 293 -26.60 4.96 1.55
C ARG A 293 -26.46 5.29 3.03
N GLN A 294 -25.74 6.35 3.32
CA GLN A 294 -25.53 6.85 4.67
C GLN A 294 -25.82 8.35 4.72
N MET A 295 -26.51 8.80 5.78
CA MET A 295 -26.75 10.22 6.01
C MET A 295 -25.45 10.90 6.46
N ARG A 296 -25.38 12.19 6.22
CA ARG A 296 -24.26 13.02 6.69
C ARG A 296 -24.30 13.11 8.22
N GLU A 297 -23.15 12.98 8.85
CA GLU A 297 -22.96 13.30 10.25
C GLU A 297 -22.78 14.82 10.39
N GLU A 298 -23.63 15.44 11.20
CA GLU A 298 -23.56 16.88 11.43
C GLU A 298 -22.56 17.19 12.56
N MET A 299 -21.65 18.12 12.29
CA MET A 299 -20.70 18.57 13.31
C MET A 299 -21.44 19.41 14.36
N PRO A 300 -21.28 19.11 15.67
CA PRO A 300 -21.84 19.94 16.71
C PRO A 300 -21.34 21.39 16.67
N THR A 301 -22.22 22.33 16.85
CA THR A 301 -21.91 23.74 16.94
C THR A 301 -22.32 24.31 18.28
N MET A 302 -21.66 25.40 18.69
CA MET A 302 -22.02 26.16 19.90
C MET A 302 -23.45 26.70 19.79
N ASP A 303 -24.22 26.65 20.89
CA ASP A 303 -25.56 27.23 20.88
C ASP A 303 -25.51 28.73 20.45
N PRO A 304 -26.40 29.17 19.53
CA PRO A 304 -26.40 30.56 19.04
C PRO A 304 -26.43 31.63 20.16
N ASN A 305 -27.06 31.35 21.27
CA ASN A 305 -27.10 32.27 22.43
C ASN A 305 -25.76 32.39 23.17
N ASP A 306 -24.89 31.39 23.05
CA ASP A 306 -23.57 31.38 23.70
C ASP A 306 -22.46 31.96 22.80
N ARG A 307 -22.77 32.33 21.56
CA ARG A 307 -21.82 32.89 20.59
C ARG A 307 -21.52 34.38 20.81
N VAL A 308 -21.26 34.74 22.04
CA VAL A 308 -21.01 36.14 22.46
C VAL A 308 -19.55 36.56 22.42
N ASN A 309 -18.68 35.68 21.95
CA ASN A 309 -17.22 35.87 21.88
C ASN A 309 -16.65 35.36 20.56
N PHE A 310 -15.31 35.41 20.40
CA PHE A 310 -14.60 34.94 19.19
C PHE A 310 -14.02 33.54 19.32
N LYS A 311 -14.58 32.69 20.20
CA LYS A 311 -14.27 31.24 20.23
C LYS A 311 -14.84 30.58 19.00
N GLU A 312 -14.17 29.47 18.60
CA GLU A 312 -14.64 28.63 17.51
C GLU A 312 -16.08 28.16 17.73
N VAL A 313 -16.91 28.32 16.72
CA VAL A 313 -18.33 27.93 16.75
C VAL A 313 -18.48 26.43 16.52
N GLU A 314 -17.66 25.85 15.65
CA GLU A 314 -17.66 24.43 15.39
C GLU A 314 -16.86 23.71 16.49
N LEU A 315 -17.53 22.78 17.19
CA LEU A 315 -16.96 22.11 18.36
C LEU A 315 -16.13 20.87 18.02
N GLY A 316 -16.15 20.42 16.75
CA GLY A 316 -15.59 19.16 16.32
C GLY A 316 -16.52 17.98 16.62
N TYR A 317 -16.22 16.81 16.06
CA TYR A 317 -16.99 15.60 16.36
C TYR A 317 -16.69 15.08 17.77
N ASP A 318 -17.75 14.62 18.45
CA ASP A 318 -17.63 14.00 19.77
C ASP A 318 -17.19 12.53 19.60
N GLY A 319 -15.90 12.35 19.44
CA GLY A 319 -15.24 11.06 19.33
C GLY A 319 -14.88 10.64 17.89
N GLU A 320 -13.88 9.77 17.84
CA GLU A 320 -13.28 9.27 16.59
C GLU A 320 -14.27 8.44 15.75
N SER A 321 -15.23 7.76 16.40
CA SER A 321 -16.22 6.91 15.71
C SER A 321 -17.12 7.69 14.77
N ILE A 322 -17.54 8.91 15.16
CA ILE A 322 -18.40 9.78 14.34
C ILE A 322 -17.60 10.31 13.14
N ALA A 323 -16.35 10.72 13.38
CA ALA A 323 -15.46 11.16 12.30
C ALA A 323 -15.21 10.03 11.29
N LYS A 324 -15.00 8.80 11.76
CA LYS A 324 -14.87 7.61 10.89
C LYS A 324 -16.16 7.33 10.11
N ALA A 325 -17.34 7.48 10.73
CA ALA A 325 -18.62 7.32 10.05
C ALA A 325 -18.79 8.35 8.91
N GLU A 326 -18.45 9.62 9.15
CA GLU A 326 -18.52 10.66 8.11
C GLU A 326 -17.51 10.41 6.98
N THR A 327 -16.27 10.02 7.30
CA THR A 327 -15.27 9.72 6.27
C THR A 327 -15.64 8.48 5.44
N ALA A 328 -16.34 7.50 6.03
CA ALA A 328 -16.83 6.32 5.32
C ALA A 328 -17.88 6.63 4.24
N ARG A 329 -18.48 7.83 4.24
CA ARG A 329 -19.38 8.30 3.17
C ARG A 329 -18.67 8.68 1.88
N CYS A 330 -17.35 8.68 1.85
CA CYS A 330 -16.59 9.00 0.65
C CYS A 330 -16.91 8.03 -0.51
N LEU A 331 -17.28 8.56 -1.68
CA LEU A 331 -17.57 7.77 -2.87
C LEU A 331 -16.32 7.32 -3.62
N GLU A 332 -15.14 7.69 -3.14
CA GLU A 332 -13.85 7.27 -3.71
C GLU A 332 -13.75 7.48 -5.23
N CYS A 333 -14.25 8.59 -5.73
CA CYS A 333 -14.36 8.89 -7.15
C CYS A 333 -13.03 9.15 -7.86
N GLY A 334 -11.89 9.20 -7.13
CA GLY A 334 -10.56 9.37 -7.68
C GLY A 334 -10.03 8.10 -8.37
N CYS A 335 -8.93 8.24 -9.11
CA CYS A 335 -8.23 7.13 -9.75
C CYS A 335 -7.10 6.62 -8.86
N THR A 336 -7.00 5.30 -8.65
CA THR A 336 -5.92 4.67 -7.86
C THR A 336 -4.55 4.79 -8.54
N GLU A 337 -4.49 4.92 -9.87
CA GLU A 337 -3.25 5.01 -10.64
C GLU A 337 -2.80 6.47 -10.91
N TYR A 338 -3.18 7.40 -10.04
CA TYR A 338 -2.91 8.83 -10.23
C TYR A 338 -1.44 9.16 -10.50
N PHE A 339 -0.50 8.51 -9.79
CA PHE A 339 0.95 8.76 -9.93
C PHE A 339 1.68 7.81 -10.89
N THR A 340 1.04 6.72 -11.32
CA THR A 340 1.68 5.66 -12.11
C THR A 340 1.09 5.50 -13.52
N CYS A 341 0.12 6.34 -13.88
CA CYS A 341 -0.53 6.32 -15.17
C CYS A 341 0.39 6.85 -16.29
N ASP A 342 0.84 5.99 -17.18
CA ASP A 342 1.66 6.36 -18.35
C ASP A 342 0.91 7.32 -19.29
N LEU A 343 -0.42 7.13 -19.45
CA LEU A 343 -1.21 8.02 -20.28
C LEU A 343 -1.19 9.45 -19.73
N LYS A 344 -1.39 9.63 -18.42
CA LYS A 344 -1.33 10.95 -17.78
C LYS A 344 0.05 11.58 -17.97
N ARG A 345 1.13 10.81 -17.75
CA ARG A 345 2.51 11.26 -17.90
C ARG A 345 2.79 11.76 -19.30
N TYR A 346 2.53 10.93 -20.31
CA TYR A 346 2.81 11.30 -21.71
C TYR A 346 1.86 12.40 -22.21
N ALA A 347 0.58 12.38 -21.81
CA ALA A 347 -0.33 13.45 -22.15
C ALA A 347 0.13 14.81 -21.58
N THR A 348 0.70 14.83 -20.37
CA THR A 348 1.33 16.02 -19.78
C THR A 348 2.58 16.45 -20.57
N GLU A 349 3.48 15.52 -20.85
CA GLU A 349 4.73 15.80 -21.58
C GLU A 349 4.48 16.39 -22.97
N TYR A 350 3.48 15.84 -23.69
CA TYR A 350 3.13 16.28 -25.06
C TYR A 350 2.10 17.41 -25.09
N GLY A 351 1.61 17.88 -23.94
CA GLY A 351 0.61 18.96 -23.89
C GLY A 351 -0.71 18.56 -24.58
N ALA A 352 -1.16 17.33 -24.35
CA ALA A 352 -2.39 16.82 -24.97
C ALA A 352 -3.60 17.64 -24.52
N ASP A 353 -4.50 17.94 -25.46
CA ASP A 353 -5.76 18.63 -25.20
C ASP A 353 -6.92 17.68 -25.43
N GLN A 354 -7.65 17.33 -24.38
CA GLN A 354 -8.81 16.45 -24.41
C GLN A 354 -9.95 17.01 -25.29
N GLN A 355 -10.05 18.33 -25.40
CA GLN A 355 -11.13 18.99 -26.12
C GLN A 355 -10.81 19.23 -27.62
N LYS A 356 -9.62 18.87 -28.09
CA LYS A 356 -9.16 19.13 -29.45
C LYS A 356 -10.02 18.45 -30.52
N PHE A 357 -10.44 17.22 -30.23
CA PHE A 357 -11.34 16.46 -31.11
C PHE A 357 -12.65 16.22 -30.38
N LYS A 358 -13.71 16.78 -30.92
CA LYS A 358 -15.09 16.56 -30.42
C LYS A 358 -15.77 15.52 -31.27
N GLY A 359 -16.60 14.69 -30.68
CA GLY A 359 -17.35 13.66 -31.39
C GLY A 359 -17.95 12.66 -30.41
N GLU A 360 -18.34 11.52 -30.94
CA GLU A 360 -18.82 10.40 -30.15
C GLU A 360 -17.68 9.76 -29.36
N PHE A 361 -17.96 9.31 -28.15
CA PHE A 361 -17.06 8.55 -27.30
C PHE A 361 -17.80 7.37 -26.68
N GLY A 362 -17.07 6.30 -26.37
CA GLY A 362 -17.62 5.16 -25.66
C GLY A 362 -18.00 5.53 -24.23
N ASP A 363 -19.14 5.07 -23.77
CA ASP A 363 -19.58 5.20 -22.38
C ASP A 363 -19.83 3.79 -21.83
N TYR A 364 -18.99 3.36 -20.91
CA TYR A 364 -18.97 2.01 -20.37
C TYR A 364 -19.24 2.03 -18.88
N GLU A 365 -20.01 1.05 -18.42
CA GLU A 365 -20.14 0.80 -16.98
C GLU A 365 -18.83 0.28 -16.40
N VAL A 366 -18.53 0.70 -15.17
CA VAL A 366 -17.36 0.23 -14.42
C VAL A 366 -17.68 -1.14 -13.84
N ASP A 367 -16.88 -2.14 -14.16
CA ASP A 367 -17.00 -3.49 -13.59
C ASP A 367 -16.16 -3.64 -12.31
N PHE A 368 -16.82 -3.69 -11.17
CA PHE A 368 -16.23 -3.88 -9.83
C PHE A 368 -16.69 -5.18 -9.14
N ARG A 369 -17.29 -6.11 -9.89
CA ARG A 369 -17.82 -7.38 -9.36
C ARG A 369 -16.73 -8.33 -8.86
N HIS A 370 -15.51 -8.20 -9.39
CA HIS A 370 -14.38 -9.00 -8.91
C HIS A 370 -13.85 -8.41 -7.58
N PRO A 371 -13.55 -9.22 -6.54
CA PRO A 371 -13.12 -8.70 -5.23
C PRO A 371 -11.82 -7.90 -5.25
N TYR A 372 -10.92 -8.16 -6.20
CA TYR A 372 -9.60 -7.54 -6.25
C TYR A 372 -9.34 -6.70 -7.50
N ILE A 373 -10.19 -6.74 -8.52
CA ILE A 373 -9.92 -6.14 -9.83
C ILE A 373 -11.12 -5.29 -10.27
N GLU A 374 -10.89 -4.02 -10.49
CA GLU A 374 -11.86 -3.08 -11.09
C GLU A 374 -11.48 -2.84 -12.55
N ILE A 375 -12.46 -2.85 -13.47
CA ILE A 375 -12.27 -2.59 -14.89
C ILE A 375 -13.12 -1.38 -15.28
N ASP A 376 -12.46 -0.29 -15.72
CA ASP A 376 -13.07 0.94 -16.23
C ASP A 376 -12.65 1.17 -17.68
N ASN A 377 -13.44 0.68 -18.61
CA ASN A 377 -13.15 0.81 -20.03
C ASN A 377 -13.18 2.26 -20.54
N ASN A 378 -13.75 3.20 -19.79
CA ASN A 378 -13.70 4.64 -20.14
C ASN A 378 -12.26 5.20 -20.13
N LYS A 379 -11.33 4.52 -19.47
CA LYS A 379 -9.91 4.88 -19.40
C LYS A 379 -9.02 4.00 -20.27
N CYS A 380 -9.62 3.05 -21.00
CA CYS A 380 -8.90 2.06 -21.80
C CYS A 380 -8.44 2.65 -23.15
N VAL A 381 -7.15 2.46 -23.46
CA VAL A 381 -6.54 2.86 -24.75
C VAL A 381 -6.43 1.68 -25.73
N LEU A 382 -7.10 0.56 -25.48
CA LEU A 382 -7.13 -0.65 -26.30
C LEU A 382 -5.75 -1.21 -26.69
N CYS A 383 -4.75 -1.07 -25.84
CA CYS A 383 -3.40 -1.54 -26.10
C CYS A 383 -3.25 -3.08 -26.04
N SER A 384 -4.24 -3.79 -25.56
CA SER A 384 -4.32 -5.26 -25.42
C SER A 384 -3.23 -5.90 -24.54
N ARG A 385 -2.46 -5.13 -23.76
CA ARG A 385 -1.40 -5.68 -22.89
C ARG A 385 -1.99 -6.63 -21.84
N CYS A 386 -3.15 -6.29 -21.26
CA CYS A 386 -3.85 -7.12 -20.28
C CYS A 386 -4.34 -8.45 -20.87
N VAL A 387 -4.83 -8.45 -22.11
CA VAL A 387 -5.25 -9.66 -22.84
C VAL A 387 -4.05 -10.55 -23.10
N ARG A 388 -2.94 -9.98 -23.63
CA ARG A 388 -1.75 -10.75 -23.95
C ARG A 388 -1.06 -11.32 -22.72
N ILE A 389 -0.92 -10.56 -21.62
CA ILE A 389 -0.28 -11.09 -20.41
C ILE A 389 -1.12 -12.21 -19.79
N CYS A 390 -2.45 -12.11 -19.86
CA CYS A 390 -3.36 -13.15 -19.39
C CYS A 390 -3.24 -14.44 -20.22
N SER A 391 -3.05 -14.31 -21.53
CA SER A 391 -2.88 -15.44 -22.45
C SER A 391 -1.47 -15.99 -22.48
N GLU A 392 -0.46 -15.14 -22.75
CA GLU A 392 0.91 -15.59 -23.06
C GLU A 392 1.75 -15.91 -21.83
N VAL A 393 1.47 -15.24 -20.70
CA VAL A 393 2.22 -15.43 -19.44
C VAL A 393 1.44 -16.29 -18.47
N VAL A 394 0.22 -15.90 -18.14
CA VAL A 394 -0.61 -16.61 -17.17
C VAL A 394 -1.20 -17.90 -17.77
N GLY A 395 -1.66 -17.87 -19.02
CA GLY A 395 -2.34 -18.98 -19.67
C GLY A 395 -3.81 -19.12 -19.27
N ALA A 396 -4.39 -18.09 -18.64
CA ALA A 396 -5.79 -18.14 -18.19
C ALA A 396 -6.80 -17.76 -19.30
N ASN A 397 -6.41 -16.91 -20.24
CA ASN A 397 -7.30 -16.44 -21.33
C ASN A 397 -8.63 -15.84 -20.83
N ALA A 398 -8.63 -15.23 -19.65
CA ALA A 398 -9.84 -14.73 -19.01
C ALA A 398 -10.31 -13.38 -19.59
N LEU A 399 -9.45 -12.62 -20.26
CA LEU A 399 -9.74 -11.33 -20.87
C LEU A 399 -9.62 -11.41 -22.40
N GLY A 400 -10.52 -10.73 -23.09
CA GLY A 400 -10.51 -10.60 -24.53
C GLY A 400 -10.93 -9.20 -25.00
N LEU A 401 -10.79 -8.95 -26.30
CA LEU A 401 -11.44 -7.81 -26.95
C LEU A 401 -12.86 -8.24 -27.36
N VAL A 402 -13.83 -7.48 -26.91
CA VAL A 402 -15.26 -7.69 -27.16
C VAL A 402 -15.73 -6.59 -28.10
N GLU A 403 -16.71 -6.88 -28.95
CA GLU A 403 -17.23 -6.03 -30.02
C GLU A 403 -16.19 -5.72 -31.12
N ARG A 404 -16.55 -4.84 -32.05
CA ARG A 404 -15.68 -4.46 -33.17
C ARG A 404 -15.73 -2.96 -33.48
N GLY A 405 -14.63 -2.45 -34.02
CA GLY A 405 -14.53 -1.05 -34.42
C GLY A 405 -14.59 -0.09 -33.25
N PHE A 406 -15.48 0.89 -33.36
CA PHE A 406 -15.62 1.93 -32.32
C PHE A 406 -16.09 1.39 -30.98
N ASP A 407 -16.91 0.37 -30.96
CA ASP A 407 -17.51 -0.20 -29.74
C ASP A 407 -16.60 -1.24 -29.07
N THR A 408 -15.35 -1.44 -29.55
CA THR A 408 -14.42 -2.41 -28.98
C THR A 408 -14.03 -2.04 -27.55
N TYR A 409 -14.10 -2.99 -26.64
CA TYR A 409 -13.65 -2.85 -25.24
C TYR A 409 -13.03 -4.15 -24.71
N VAL A 410 -12.39 -4.07 -23.56
CA VAL A 410 -11.77 -5.23 -22.88
C VAL A 410 -12.74 -5.78 -21.84
N ALA A 411 -13.08 -7.04 -21.95
CA ALA A 411 -13.93 -7.72 -20.98
C ALA A 411 -13.67 -9.23 -20.95
N PRO A 412 -14.17 -9.92 -19.91
CA PRO A 412 -14.34 -11.38 -19.92
C PRO A 412 -15.35 -11.82 -20.97
N SER A 413 -15.30 -13.10 -21.33
CA SER A 413 -16.25 -13.69 -22.29
C SER A 413 -17.70 -13.45 -21.85
N MET A 414 -18.55 -13.04 -22.80
CA MET A 414 -19.99 -12.82 -22.62
C MET A 414 -20.37 -11.82 -21.52
N GLY A 415 -19.45 -10.92 -21.12
CA GLY A 415 -19.69 -9.94 -20.04
C GLY A 415 -19.86 -10.55 -18.65
N SER A 416 -19.40 -11.80 -18.45
CA SER A 416 -19.40 -12.46 -17.15
C SER A 416 -18.47 -11.74 -16.17
N CYS A 417 -18.58 -12.03 -14.88
CA CYS A 417 -17.59 -11.60 -13.90
C CYS A 417 -16.27 -12.36 -14.14
N LEU A 418 -15.12 -11.71 -13.93
CA LEU A 418 -13.82 -12.38 -14.02
C LEU A 418 -13.71 -13.64 -13.15
N GLN A 419 -14.35 -13.67 -11.97
CA GLN A 419 -14.38 -14.84 -11.10
C GLN A 419 -15.10 -16.06 -11.70
N ASP A 420 -16.04 -15.84 -12.62
CA ASP A 420 -16.80 -16.89 -13.29
C ASP A 420 -16.07 -17.44 -14.52
N THR A 421 -14.81 -17.02 -14.72
CA THR A 421 -13.95 -17.44 -15.83
C THR A 421 -12.74 -18.21 -15.30
N SER A 422 -11.79 -18.52 -16.18
CA SER A 422 -10.48 -19.10 -15.83
C SER A 422 -9.52 -18.11 -15.13
N CYS A 423 -9.98 -16.95 -14.65
CA CYS A 423 -9.17 -15.96 -13.99
C CYS A 423 -8.55 -16.51 -12.68
N GLU A 424 -7.23 -16.41 -12.54
CA GLU A 424 -6.50 -16.84 -11.36
C GLU A 424 -6.36 -15.75 -10.29
N SER A 425 -6.99 -14.60 -10.50
CA SER A 425 -6.88 -13.42 -9.64
C SER A 425 -5.43 -12.95 -9.41
N CYS A 426 -4.55 -13.16 -10.39
CA CYS A 426 -3.11 -12.89 -10.23
C CYS A 426 -2.73 -11.39 -10.25
N GLY A 427 -3.62 -10.52 -10.77
CA GLY A 427 -3.39 -9.06 -10.83
C GLY A 427 -2.37 -8.61 -11.88
N LEU A 428 -1.88 -9.47 -12.78
CA LEU A 428 -0.93 -9.06 -13.81
C LEU A 428 -1.55 -8.11 -14.85
N CYS A 429 -2.85 -8.20 -15.09
CA CYS A 429 -3.58 -7.25 -15.93
C CYS A 429 -3.53 -5.82 -15.34
N ILE A 430 -3.59 -5.67 -14.01
CA ILE A 430 -3.39 -4.40 -13.31
C ILE A 430 -1.96 -3.90 -13.54
N SER A 431 -0.96 -4.75 -13.22
CA SER A 431 0.46 -4.35 -13.27
C SER A 431 0.94 -3.97 -14.67
N THR A 432 0.30 -4.46 -15.73
CA THR A 432 0.67 -4.16 -17.13
C THR A 432 -0.16 -3.04 -17.75
N CYS A 433 -1.27 -2.62 -17.12
CA CYS A 433 -2.13 -1.57 -17.66
C CYS A 433 -1.39 -0.22 -17.65
N PRO A 434 -1.26 0.48 -18.79
CA PRO A 434 -0.58 1.77 -18.86
C PRO A 434 -1.46 2.94 -18.43
N THR A 435 -2.69 2.66 -18.03
CA THR A 435 -3.68 3.66 -17.62
C THR A 435 -4.40 3.18 -16.35
N GLY A 436 -5.35 3.95 -15.84
CA GLY A 436 -6.22 3.51 -14.76
C GLY A 436 -7.45 2.70 -15.23
N ALA A 437 -7.36 2.01 -16.35
CA ALA A 437 -8.47 1.21 -16.89
C ALA A 437 -8.66 -0.11 -16.13
N ILE A 438 -7.57 -0.72 -15.65
CA ILE A 438 -7.64 -1.90 -14.78
C ILE A 438 -6.85 -1.57 -13.53
N THR A 439 -7.53 -1.55 -12.39
CA THR A 439 -6.96 -1.15 -11.10
C THR A 439 -7.29 -2.16 -10.01
N GLU A 440 -6.63 -2.03 -8.87
CA GLU A 440 -6.99 -2.80 -7.69
C GLU A 440 -8.34 -2.30 -7.15
N ASN A 441 -9.24 -3.23 -6.85
CA ASN A 441 -10.43 -2.96 -6.08
C ASN A 441 -10.04 -2.93 -4.61
N VAL A 442 -9.57 -1.77 -4.15
CA VAL A 442 -9.09 -1.57 -2.78
C VAL A 442 -10.23 -1.18 -1.86
N ASN A 443 -10.11 -1.48 -0.57
CA ASN A 443 -11.13 -1.14 0.44
C ASN A 443 -11.39 0.38 0.51
N PHE A 444 -10.39 1.19 0.21
CA PHE A 444 -10.52 2.64 0.08
C PHE A 444 -9.45 3.18 -0.89
N LYS A 445 -9.76 4.27 -1.60
CA LYS A 445 -8.81 4.96 -2.48
C LYS A 445 -8.15 6.10 -1.71
N PRO A 446 -6.81 6.07 -1.55
CA PRO A 446 -6.11 7.07 -0.71
C PRO A 446 -6.09 8.49 -1.31
N GLY A 447 -6.62 8.67 -2.52
CA GLY A 447 -6.52 9.92 -3.26
C GLY A 447 -5.11 10.16 -3.82
N PRO A 448 -4.74 11.39 -4.18
CA PRO A 448 -3.45 11.70 -4.80
C PRO A 448 -2.32 11.76 -3.76
N VAL A 449 -2.07 10.66 -3.07
CA VAL A 449 -0.99 10.52 -2.08
C VAL A 449 0.22 9.87 -2.72
N LYS A 450 1.40 10.48 -2.56
CA LYS A 450 2.66 9.88 -2.99
C LYS A 450 3.14 8.88 -1.96
N LEU A 451 3.15 7.60 -2.33
CA LEU A 451 3.58 6.51 -1.46
C LEU A 451 5.12 6.35 -1.48
N GLU A 452 5.67 6.05 -0.32
CA GLU A 452 7.05 5.59 -0.19
C GLU A 452 7.14 4.12 -0.59
N LYS A 453 8.32 3.71 -1.12
CA LYS A 453 8.57 2.34 -1.56
C LYS A 453 9.70 1.74 -0.75
N VAL A 454 9.48 0.52 -0.28
CA VAL A 454 10.50 -0.28 0.40
C VAL A 454 10.57 -1.66 -0.22
N GLU A 455 11.79 -2.19 -0.33
CA GLU A 455 12.07 -3.47 -0.95
C GLU A 455 12.18 -4.57 0.09
N THR A 456 11.64 -5.75 -0.23
CA THR A 456 11.74 -6.93 0.64
C THR A 456 11.53 -8.22 -0.16
N ILE A 457 11.61 -9.36 0.52
CA ILE A 457 11.35 -10.68 -0.06
C ILE A 457 9.94 -11.15 0.32
N CYS A 458 9.23 -11.71 -0.66
CA CYS A 458 7.91 -12.30 -0.43
C CYS A 458 7.99 -13.49 0.51
N ASN A 459 7.15 -13.51 1.55
CA ASN A 459 7.13 -14.55 2.58
C ASN A 459 6.02 -15.61 2.39
N TYR A 460 5.44 -15.75 1.20
CA TYR A 460 4.35 -16.71 0.96
C TYR A 460 4.84 -18.10 0.61
N CYS A 461 5.54 -18.27 -0.50
CA CYS A 461 6.00 -19.58 -0.97
C CYS A 461 7.51 -19.62 -1.19
N SER A 462 8.04 -20.83 -1.42
CA SER A 462 9.48 -21.09 -1.52
C SER A 462 10.22 -20.44 -2.69
N LEU A 463 9.52 -19.70 -3.55
CA LEU A 463 10.18 -19.04 -4.68
C LEU A 463 10.98 -17.81 -4.25
N GLY A 464 10.60 -17.13 -3.19
CA GLY A 464 11.32 -15.94 -2.71
C GLY A 464 11.34 -14.80 -3.72
N CYS A 465 10.17 -14.40 -4.25
CA CYS A 465 10.07 -13.28 -5.18
C CYS A 465 10.45 -11.97 -4.50
N GLU A 466 11.21 -11.13 -5.20
CA GLU A 466 11.48 -9.76 -4.75
C GLU A 466 10.27 -8.86 -4.98
N ILE A 467 9.90 -8.08 -3.97
CA ILE A 467 8.72 -7.23 -3.97
C ILE A 467 9.04 -5.83 -3.45
N GLU A 468 8.24 -4.86 -3.88
CA GLU A 468 8.17 -3.51 -3.32
C GLU A 468 6.87 -3.34 -2.58
N LEU A 469 6.93 -2.95 -1.31
CA LEU A 469 5.79 -2.51 -0.53
C LEU A 469 5.66 -1.00 -0.65
N HIS A 470 4.48 -0.52 -1.04
CA HIS A 470 4.17 0.90 -1.12
C HIS A 470 3.36 1.28 0.11
N HIS A 471 3.87 2.22 0.90
CA HIS A 471 3.27 2.58 2.17
C HIS A 471 3.25 4.09 2.41
N GLN A 472 2.42 4.51 3.36
CA GLN A 472 2.45 5.83 3.98
C GLN A 472 2.55 5.63 5.50
N SER A 473 3.61 6.13 6.09
CA SER A 473 3.85 6.03 7.54
C SER A 473 3.73 4.59 8.09
N GLY A 474 4.18 3.60 7.33
CA GLY A 474 4.12 2.18 7.70
C GLY A 474 2.80 1.47 7.36
N TYR A 475 1.75 2.18 6.94
CA TYR A 475 0.52 1.55 6.44
C TYR A 475 0.70 1.15 4.97
N VAL A 476 0.68 -0.15 4.69
CA VAL A 476 0.90 -0.71 3.36
C VAL A 476 -0.36 -0.59 2.51
N MET A 477 -0.25 0.08 1.37
CA MET A 477 -1.36 0.38 0.47
C MET A 477 -1.37 -0.49 -0.78
N LYS A 478 -0.21 -0.98 -1.21
CA LYS A 478 -0.04 -1.68 -2.49
C LYS A 478 1.25 -2.48 -2.48
N THR A 479 1.25 -3.60 -3.20
CA THR A 479 2.47 -4.38 -3.48
C THR A 479 2.73 -4.44 -4.97
N THR A 480 3.97 -4.20 -5.39
CA THR A 480 4.44 -4.40 -6.76
C THR A 480 5.62 -5.35 -6.81
N GLY A 481 5.81 -6.00 -7.95
CA GLY A 481 6.97 -6.87 -8.15
C GLY A 481 8.20 -6.07 -8.54
N LYS A 482 9.32 -6.42 -7.94
CA LYS A 482 10.65 -6.00 -8.36
C LYS A 482 11.27 -7.10 -9.23
N GLN A 483 12.09 -6.72 -10.19
CA GLN A 483 12.90 -7.70 -10.92
C GLN A 483 13.92 -8.32 -9.98
N GLY A 484 13.88 -9.63 -9.85
CA GLY A 484 14.73 -10.40 -8.93
C GLY A 484 15.22 -11.70 -9.53
N LEU A 485 15.90 -12.48 -8.72
CA LEU A 485 16.50 -13.77 -9.14
C LEU A 485 15.45 -14.75 -9.68
N ILE A 486 14.30 -14.83 -9.03
CA ILE A 486 13.24 -15.75 -9.43
C ILE A 486 12.22 -15.06 -10.32
N ASN A 487 11.70 -13.94 -9.91
CA ASN A 487 10.73 -13.16 -10.70
C ASN A 487 11.41 -12.10 -11.57
N TYR A 488 12.36 -12.52 -12.40
CA TYR A 488 13.17 -11.63 -13.27
C TYR A 488 12.36 -10.71 -14.20
N SER A 489 11.08 -11.02 -14.42
CA SER A 489 10.15 -10.14 -15.16
C SER A 489 9.40 -9.15 -14.27
N GLY A 490 9.60 -9.18 -12.95
CA GLY A 490 8.85 -8.39 -11.98
C GLY A 490 7.38 -8.83 -11.81
N ASN A 491 6.99 -9.96 -12.36
CA ASN A 491 5.63 -10.48 -12.20
C ASN A 491 5.40 -11.00 -10.77
N LEU A 492 4.19 -10.80 -10.27
CA LEU A 492 3.73 -11.34 -8.99
C LEU A 492 2.53 -12.26 -9.18
N CYS A 493 2.31 -13.12 -8.21
CA CYS A 493 1.06 -13.88 -8.09
C CYS A 493 0.08 -13.16 -7.14
N LYS A 494 -1.11 -13.74 -6.98
CA LYS A 494 -2.18 -13.19 -6.14
C LYS A 494 -1.78 -12.96 -4.68
N TYR A 495 -0.93 -13.81 -4.11
CA TYR A 495 -0.61 -13.76 -2.68
C TYR A 495 0.08 -12.46 -2.25
N PRO A 496 1.27 -12.10 -2.75
CA PRO A 496 1.87 -10.83 -2.38
C PRO A 496 1.10 -9.63 -2.98
N LYS A 497 0.44 -9.83 -4.14
CA LYS A 497 -0.28 -8.74 -4.82
C LYS A 497 -1.45 -8.21 -4.01
N PHE A 498 -2.24 -9.07 -3.37
CA PHE A 498 -3.45 -8.71 -2.65
C PHE A 498 -3.43 -9.09 -1.16
N GLY A 499 -2.48 -9.92 -0.75
CA GLY A 499 -2.41 -10.43 0.61
C GLY A 499 -1.59 -9.59 1.58
N TYR A 500 -1.31 -8.34 1.29
CA TYR A 500 -0.49 -7.46 2.14
C TYR A 500 -1.24 -6.85 3.33
N GLU A 501 -2.55 -7.00 3.41
CA GLU A 501 -3.38 -6.37 4.46
C GLU A 501 -3.01 -6.81 5.88
N TYR A 502 -2.40 -7.98 6.03
CA TYR A 502 -1.97 -8.46 7.36
C TYR A 502 -0.95 -7.53 8.04
N TYR A 503 -0.16 -6.75 7.27
CA TYR A 503 0.74 -5.75 7.83
C TYR A 503 0.00 -4.62 8.57
N ASN A 504 -1.22 -4.32 8.12
CA ASN A 504 -2.02 -3.21 8.60
C ASN A 504 -2.92 -3.57 9.79
N LYS A 505 -3.07 -4.87 10.10
CA LYS A 505 -3.96 -5.31 11.17
C LYS A 505 -3.60 -4.71 12.52
N GLU A 506 -4.61 -4.28 13.27
CA GLU A 506 -4.49 -3.65 14.58
C GLU A 506 -4.53 -4.66 15.73
N ASP A 507 -5.07 -5.87 15.48
CA ASP A 507 -5.27 -6.94 16.47
C ASP A 507 -3.98 -7.77 16.73
N ARG A 508 -2.80 -7.18 16.47
CA ARG A 508 -1.50 -7.80 16.75
C ARG A 508 -1.22 -7.92 18.24
N ILE A 509 -0.68 -9.06 18.64
CA ILE A 509 -0.11 -9.24 19.96
C ILE A 509 1.19 -8.43 20.03
N THR A 510 1.31 -7.53 20.99
CA THR A 510 2.47 -6.65 21.15
C THR A 510 3.22 -6.85 22.47
N LYS A 511 2.62 -7.59 23.41
CA LYS A 511 3.19 -7.92 24.71
C LYS A 511 3.03 -9.39 25.02
N PRO A 512 3.89 -9.98 25.87
CA PRO A 512 3.70 -11.35 26.32
C PRO A 512 2.39 -11.52 27.10
N LEU A 513 1.67 -12.63 26.82
CA LEU A 513 0.37 -12.93 27.40
C LEU A 513 0.44 -14.27 28.15
N LEU A 514 0.14 -14.26 29.46
CA LEU A 514 0.06 -15.45 30.30
C LEU A 514 -1.42 -15.82 30.53
N LYS A 515 -1.75 -17.09 30.37
CA LYS A 515 -3.11 -17.58 30.63
C LYS A 515 -3.32 -17.84 32.13
N VAL A 516 -4.15 -17.02 32.78
CA VAL A 516 -4.49 -17.14 34.19
C VAL A 516 -5.99 -17.36 34.30
N ASN A 517 -6.42 -18.46 34.93
CA ASN A 517 -7.85 -18.82 35.07
C ASN A 517 -8.64 -18.78 33.74
N GLY A 518 -8.00 -19.21 32.64
CA GLY A 518 -8.60 -19.25 31.31
C GLY A 518 -8.66 -17.92 30.54
N LYS A 519 -8.09 -16.84 31.08
CA LYS A 519 -7.96 -15.52 30.43
C LYS A 519 -6.51 -15.15 30.24
N PHE A 520 -6.20 -14.44 29.17
CA PHE A 520 -4.87 -13.91 28.92
C PHE A 520 -4.67 -12.58 29.63
N GLU A 521 -3.57 -12.48 30.37
CA GLU A 521 -3.11 -11.28 31.08
C GLU A 521 -1.72 -10.88 30.57
N GLU A 522 -1.49 -9.57 30.37
CA GLU A 522 -0.20 -9.06 29.96
C GLU A 522 0.84 -9.23 31.08
N ILE A 523 2.02 -9.68 30.72
CA ILE A 523 3.17 -9.79 31.63
C ILE A 523 4.43 -9.15 30.98
N SER A 524 5.48 -8.91 31.78
CA SER A 524 6.76 -8.44 31.22
C SER A 524 7.51 -9.56 30.51
N PHE A 525 8.37 -9.18 29.55
CA PHE A 525 9.25 -10.12 28.85
C PHE A 525 10.15 -10.90 29.84
N GLU A 526 10.73 -10.22 30.82
CA GLU A 526 11.57 -10.87 31.82
C GLU A 526 10.85 -12.00 32.56
N LYS A 527 9.61 -11.73 33.02
CA LYS A 527 8.77 -12.73 33.65
C LYS A 527 8.42 -13.89 32.71
N ALA A 528 8.19 -13.59 31.44
CA ALA A 528 7.94 -14.61 30.43
C ALA A 528 9.16 -15.51 30.19
N TYR A 529 10.37 -14.92 30.11
CA TYR A 529 11.61 -15.67 29.92
C TYR A 529 11.96 -16.52 31.17
N ASP A 530 11.76 -16.01 32.37
CA ASP A 530 11.92 -16.79 33.59
C ASP A 530 10.98 -18.01 33.63
N LEU A 531 9.73 -17.80 33.23
CA LEU A 531 8.74 -18.89 33.17
C LEU A 531 9.15 -19.96 32.15
N VAL A 532 9.61 -19.57 30.95
CA VAL A 532 10.10 -20.52 29.91
C VAL A 532 11.30 -21.28 30.44
N TYR A 533 12.26 -20.60 31.07
CA TYR A 533 13.43 -21.22 31.67
C TYR A 533 13.05 -22.26 32.75
N ASP A 534 12.17 -21.88 33.67
CA ASP A 534 11.71 -22.74 34.77
C ASP A 534 10.97 -23.97 34.22
N LYS A 535 10.13 -23.80 33.20
CA LYS A 535 9.38 -24.90 32.55
C LYS A 535 10.32 -25.88 31.86
N ILE A 536 11.31 -25.39 31.11
CA ILE A 536 12.32 -26.25 30.49
C ILE A 536 13.07 -27.09 31.55
N LYS A 537 13.42 -26.50 32.68
CA LYS A 537 14.16 -27.17 33.76
C LYS A 537 13.28 -28.05 34.64
N SER A 538 11.96 -27.93 34.61
CA SER A 538 11.04 -28.66 35.44
C SER A 538 10.83 -30.11 35.05
N VAL A 539 11.21 -30.48 33.83
CA VAL A 539 11.06 -31.84 33.28
C VAL A 539 12.40 -32.36 32.74
N SER A 540 12.47 -33.63 32.36
CA SER A 540 13.66 -34.15 31.69
C SER A 540 13.89 -33.51 30.31
N ALA A 541 15.12 -33.51 29.79
CA ALA A 541 15.46 -32.93 28.51
C ALA A 541 14.55 -33.42 27.39
N ASP A 542 14.30 -34.72 27.36
CA ASP A 542 13.51 -35.37 26.30
C ASP A 542 11.99 -35.13 26.38
N GLU A 543 11.50 -34.59 27.47
CA GLU A 543 10.09 -34.18 27.60
C GLU A 543 9.83 -32.75 27.09
N ASN A 544 10.88 -32.03 26.69
CA ASN A 544 10.76 -30.74 25.99
C ASN A 544 10.80 -30.94 24.48
N ALA A 545 10.00 -30.22 23.72
CA ALA A 545 10.02 -30.18 22.26
C ALA A 545 9.89 -28.77 21.70
N PHE A 546 10.69 -28.48 20.66
CA PHE A 546 10.76 -27.17 20.01
C PHE A 546 10.33 -27.29 18.55
N PHE A 547 9.45 -26.38 18.14
CA PHE A 547 8.91 -26.37 16.77
C PHE A 547 9.10 -25.00 16.14
N GLY A 548 9.74 -24.98 14.97
CA GLY A 548 10.00 -23.74 14.22
C GLY A 548 9.21 -23.70 12.92
N GLY A 549 8.59 -22.57 12.62
CA GLY A 549 7.77 -22.38 11.42
C GLY A 549 8.59 -22.05 10.17
N ALA A 550 8.15 -22.57 9.03
CA ALA A 550 8.79 -22.36 7.73
C ALA A 550 8.62 -20.93 7.15
N ARG A 551 8.18 -19.97 7.95
CA ARG A 551 8.10 -18.53 7.60
C ARG A 551 9.03 -17.65 8.44
N LEU A 552 9.73 -18.25 9.41
CA LEU A 552 10.78 -17.63 10.19
C LEU A 552 12.03 -17.44 9.35
N THR A 553 12.87 -16.49 9.74
CA THR A 553 14.16 -16.24 9.08
C THR A 553 15.16 -17.36 9.40
N ASN A 554 16.21 -17.49 8.62
CA ASN A 554 17.29 -18.46 8.89
C ASN A 554 17.90 -18.25 10.27
N GLU A 555 18.08 -17.01 10.65
CA GLU A 555 18.64 -16.59 11.94
C GLU A 555 17.76 -17.04 13.12
N GLU A 556 16.44 -16.83 13.00
CA GLU A 556 15.47 -17.28 13.99
C GLU A 556 15.41 -18.79 14.11
N LEU A 557 15.40 -19.50 12.96
CA LEU A 557 15.45 -20.96 12.92
C LEU A 557 16.73 -21.54 13.56
N TYR A 558 17.87 -20.89 13.28
CA TYR A 558 19.13 -21.26 13.90
C TYR A 558 19.10 -21.12 15.43
N LEU A 559 18.53 -20.02 15.92
CA LEU A 559 18.41 -19.78 17.37
C LEU A 559 17.46 -20.77 18.04
N ILE A 560 16.38 -21.19 17.38
CA ILE A 560 15.42 -22.17 17.91
C ILE A 560 16.13 -23.52 18.12
N GLN A 561 16.84 -24.04 17.11
CA GLN A 561 17.55 -25.29 17.27
C GLN A 561 18.71 -25.19 18.28
N LYS A 562 19.38 -24.03 18.36
CA LYS A 562 20.40 -23.77 19.37
C LYS A 562 19.79 -23.75 20.78
N LEU A 563 18.62 -23.14 20.96
CA LEU A 563 17.90 -23.13 22.24
C LEU A 563 17.50 -24.55 22.66
N ALA A 564 17.04 -25.39 21.74
CA ALA A 564 16.74 -26.79 22.02
C ALA A 564 18.00 -27.57 22.43
N ARG A 565 19.03 -27.55 21.59
CA ARG A 565 20.22 -28.40 21.78
C ARG A 565 21.17 -27.88 22.88
N LEU A 566 21.39 -26.56 22.92
CA LEU A 566 22.28 -25.95 23.91
C LEU A 566 21.55 -25.66 25.22
N GLY A 567 20.38 -25.05 25.17
CA GLY A 567 19.61 -24.60 26.34
C GLY A 567 18.89 -25.75 27.04
N ALA A 568 18.02 -26.42 26.35
CA ALA A 568 17.20 -27.50 26.90
C ALA A 568 17.89 -28.89 26.91
N LYS A 569 19.03 -29.03 26.22
CA LYS A 569 19.79 -30.28 26.09
C LYS A 569 18.97 -31.41 25.45
N THR A 570 18.12 -31.08 24.49
CA THR A 570 17.29 -32.05 23.75
C THR A 570 17.49 -31.94 22.25
N ASN A 571 17.38 -33.07 21.54
CA ASN A 571 17.31 -33.11 20.08
C ASN A 571 15.86 -33.20 19.56
N ASN A 572 14.86 -32.97 20.42
CA ASN A 572 13.44 -32.87 20.02
C ASN A 572 13.17 -31.49 19.38
N VAL A 573 13.75 -31.26 18.22
CA VAL A 573 13.56 -30.05 17.41
C VAL A 573 13.03 -30.43 16.04
N ASN A 574 11.91 -29.85 15.63
CA ASN A 574 11.23 -30.15 14.38
C ASN A 574 10.35 -28.99 13.92
N SER A 575 9.56 -29.19 12.88
CA SER A 575 8.52 -28.30 12.39
C SER A 575 7.26 -29.10 12.11
N PHE A 576 6.09 -28.59 12.49
CA PHE A 576 4.82 -29.18 12.09
C PHE A 576 4.63 -29.19 10.59
N HIS A 577 5.30 -28.29 9.88
CA HIS A 577 5.30 -28.26 8.42
C HIS A 577 5.80 -29.59 7.80
N TYR A 578 6.70 -30.30 8.46
CA TYR A 578 7.25 -31.58 7.97
C TYR A 578 6.66 -32.84 8.63
N MET A 579 5.75 -32.70 9.58
CA MET A 579 5.27 -33.84 10.36
C MET A 579 4.16 -34.66 9.68
N HIS A 580 3.45 -34.10 8.70
CA HIS A 580 2.26 -34.74 8.13
C HIS A 580 2.44 -35.34 6.73
N GLY A 581 3.56 -35.91 6.42
CA GLY A 581 3.85 -36.53 5.13
C GLY A 581 4.01 -35.50 4.01
N GLY A 582 4.35 -35.91 2.83
CA GLY A 582 4.68 -34.99 1.76
C GLY A 582 5.99 -34.23 1.97
N ASN A 583 6.80 -34.68 2.87
CA ASN A 583 7.94 -33.91 3.34
C ASN A 583 9.16 -34.24 2.61
N GLY A 584 8.99 -34.33 1.34
CA GLY A 584 9.93 -34.31 0.32
C GLY A 584 11.33 -34.69 0.68
N TYR A 585 11.99 -34.72 -0.22
CA TYR A 585 13.36 -35.01 -0.33
C TYR A 585 14.23 -33.98 0.44
N LEU A 586 15.06 -34.46 1.32
CA LEU A 586 16.15 -33.68 1.94
C LEU A 586 17.22 -33.43 0.86
N SER A 587 16.93 -32.58 -0.08
CA SER A 587 17.65 -32.51 -1.32
C SER A 587 19.09 -32.05 -1.15
N THR A 588 19.98 -32.78 -1.81
CA THR A 588 21.34 -32.31 -2.09
C THR A 588 21.28 -31.23 -3.17
N SER A 589 22.37 -30.44 -3.32
CA SER A 589 22.50 -29.46 -4.40
C SER A 589 22.34 -30.04 -5.81
N LEU A 590 22.52 -31.34 -5.99
CA LEU A 590 22.45 -32.01 -7.27
C LEU A 590 21.06 -32.08 -7.89
N ALA A 591 20.00 -32.02 -7.08
CA ALA A 591 18.64 -32.19 -7.56
C ALA A 591 17.99 -30.89 -8.10
N ASN A 592 18.57 -29.74 -7.86
CA ASN A 592 17.96 -28.43 -8.15
C ASN A 592 18.53 -27.79 -9.41
N ALA A 593 17.90 -28.06 -10.56
CA ALA A 593 18.17 -27.30 -11.77
C ALA A 593 17.67 -25.87 -11.62
N PRO A 594 18.44 -24.85 -12.06
CA PRO A 594 17.96 -23.48 -12.08
C PRO A 594 16.74 -23.29 -13.00
N PHE A 595 15.80 -22.42 -12.64
CA PHE A 595 14.66 -22.09 -13.52
C PHE A 595 15.06 -21.60 -14.91
N ALA A 596 16.21 -20.95 -15.04
CA ALA A 596 16.74 -20.49 -16.32
C ALA A 596 16.97 -21.63 -17.31
N GLU A 597 17.33 -22.81 -16.82
CA GLU A 597 17.62 -24.01 -17.64
C GLU A 597 16.37 -24.56 -18.34
N MET A 598 15.16 -24.25 -17.86
CA MET A 598 13.93 -24.67 -18.52
C MET A 598 13.82 -24.18 -19.97
N ARG A 599 14.47 -23.04 -20.30
CA ARG A 599 14.45 -22.48 -21.66
C ARG A 599 15.22 -23.29 -22.70
N GLY A 600 16.14 -24.13 -22.26
CA GLY A 600 16.94 -25.01 -23.09
C GLY A 600 16.46 -26.46 -23.11
N ALA A 601 15.42 -26.79 -22.30
CA ALA A 601 14.86 -28.12 -22.29
C ALA A 601 14.16 -28.46 -23.62
N SER A 602 14.19 -29.70 -24.03
CA SER A 602 13.37 -30.22 -25.13
C SER A 602 11.96 -30.57 -24.70
N LYS A 603 11.78 -30.84 -23.39
CA LYS A 603 10.50 -31.17 -22.79
C LYS A 603 10.48 -30.85 -21.29
N LEU A 604 9.34 -30.39 -20.80
CA LEU A 604 9.10 -30.15 -19.38
C LEU A 604 8.06 -31.14 -18.87
N TYR A 605 8.29 -31.64 -17.67
CA TYR A 605 7.36 -32.46 -16.93
C TYR A 605 6.96 -31.79 -15.64
N ILE A 606 5.66 -31.82 -15.32
CA ILE A 606 5.13 -31.37 -14.03
C ILE A 606 4.66 -32.63 -13.31
N LEU A 607 5.25 -32.90 -12.17
CA LEU A 607 4.98 -34.12 -11.39
C LEU A 607 4.43 -33.72 -10.01
N GLY A 608 3.16 -33.96 -9.77
CA GLY A 608 2.54 -33.71 -8.48
C GLY A 608 2.71 -32.26 -8.03
N ALA A 609 2.50 -31.30 -8.92
CA ALA A 609 2.64 -29.89 -8.57
C ALA A 609 1.46 -29.05 -9.14
N GLU A 610 0.71 -28.44 -8.24
CA GLU A 610 -0.37 -27.51 -8.55
C GLU A 610 0.21 -26.08 -8.66
N LEU A 611 0.97 -25.82 -9.75
CA LEU A 611 1.76 -24.60 -9.89
C LEU A 611 0.95 -23.33 -9.74
N ASN A 612 -0.26 -23.27 -10.34
CA ASN A 612 -1.09 -22.08 -10.27
C ASN A 612 -1.57 -21.75 -8.85
N ALA A 613 -1.76 -22.77 -8.03
CA ALA A 613 -2.21 -22.61 -6.66
C ALA A 613 -1.05 -22.32 -5.70
N ASP A 614 0.02 -23.11 -5.79
CA ASP A 614 1.08 -23.09 -4.77
C ASP A 614 2.29 -22.25 -5.18
N ASN A 615 2.71 -22.32 -6.45
CA ASN A 615 3.94 -21.68 -6.95
C ASN A 615 3.70 -20.95 -8.28
N ALA A 616 2.74 -20.05 -8.33
CA ALA A 616 2.20 -19.49 -9.57
C ALA A 616 3.26 -18.85 -10.50
N ILE A 617 4.32 -18.25 -9.96
CA ILE A 617 5.40 -17.69 -10.78
C ILE A 617 6.15 -18.79 -11.54
N ALA A 618 6.31 -19.98 -10.96
CA ALA A 618 6.85 -21.13 -11.70
C ALA A 618 5.88 -21.54 -12.83
N GLY A 619 4.57 -21.57 -12.56
CA GLY A 619 3.53 -21.82 -13.57
C GLY A 619 3.57 -20.80 -14.71
N PHE A 620 3.71 -19.51 -14.42
CA PHE A 620 3.85 -18.46 -15.43
C PHE A 620 5.10 -18.65 -16.30
N LYS A 621 6.22 -19.06 -15.70
CA LYS A 621 7.45 -19.39 -16.44
C LYS A 621 7.25 -20.58 -17.40
N VAL A 622 6.64 -21.65 -16.92
CA VAL A 622 6.33 -22.84 -17.74
C VAL A 622 5.43 -22.45 -18.90
N ASN A 623 4.31 -21.75 -18.65
CA ASN A 623 3.38 -21.32 -19.69
C ASN A 623 4.06 -20.37 -20.71
N ASN A 624 4.83 -19.44 -20.24
CA ASN A 624 5.54 -18.49 -21.10
C ASN A 624 6.58 -19.20 -22.01
N ILE A 625 7.32 -20.17 -21.47
CA ILE A 625 8.27 -20.98 -22.24
C ILE A 625 7.54 -21.85 -23.27
N LYS A 626 6.45 -22.51 -22.89
CA LYS A 626 5.60 -23.27 -23.80
C LYS A 626 5.11 -22.41 -24.95
N THR A 627 4.51 -21.27 -24.63
CA THR A 627 3.90 -20.38 -25.62
C THR A 627 4.94 -19.73 -26.55
N GLN A 628 6.08 -19.29 -26.01
CA GLN A 628 7.11 -18.58 -26.79
C GLN A 628 8.07 -19.50 -27.53
N LYS A 629 8.39 -20.67 -26.95
CA LYS A 629 9.40 -21.61 -27.49
C LYS A 629 8.79 -22.86 -28.12
N GLY A 630 7.51 -23.13 -27.87
CA GLY A 630 6.85 -24.36 -28.31
C GLY A 630 7.37 -25.62 -27.61
N ILE A 631 7.93 -25.49 -26.41
CA ILE A 631 8.46 -26.64 -25.64
C ILE A 631 7.25 -27.41 -25.08
N PRO A 632 7.13 -28.73 -25.38
CA PRO A 632 6.04 -29.55 -24.86
C PRO A 632 6.08 -29.67 -23.34
N VAL A 633 4.89 -29.69 -22.72
CA VAL A 633 4.73 -29.81 -21.26
C VAL A 633 3.78 -30.96 -20.97
N GLU A 634 4.21 -31.94 -20.17
CA GLU A 634 3.36 -33.03 -19.69
C GLU A 634 3.09 -32.89 -18.18
N LEU A 635 1.87 -33.20 -17.78
CA LEU A 635 1.44 -33.20 -16.38
C LEU A 635 1.19 -34.67 -15.93
N ILE A 636 1.80 -35.04 -14.82
CA ILE A 636 1.56 -36.30 -14.11
C ILE A 636 0.94 -35.93 -12.76
N THR A 637 -0.29 -36.36 -12.50
CA THR A 637 -1.03 -35.94 -11.31
C THR A 637 -1.90 -37.04 -10.71
N CYS A 638 -1.98 -37.05 -9.37
CA CYS A 638 -2.94 -37.86 -8.60
C CYS A 638 -4.27 -37.13 -8.37
N GLN A 639 -4.33 -35.85 -8.68
CA GLN A 639 -5.54 -35.03 -8.50
C GLN A 639 -6.59 -35.40 -9.54
N GLU A 640 -7.86 -35.53 -9.14
CA GLU A 640 -8.97 -35.75 -10.05
C GLU A 640 -9.08 -34.62 -11.07
N ILE A 641 -8.98 -33.37 -10.59
CA ILE A 641 -8.96 -32.17 -11.41
C ILE A 641 -7.75 -31.33 -10.99
N SER A 642 -6.82 -31.11 -11.90
CA SER A 642 -5.67 -30.22 -11.67
C SER A 642 -5.86 -28.86 -12.30
N SER A 643 -5.43 -27.83 -11.60
CA SER A 643 -5.42 -26.44 -12.10
C SER A 643 -4.50 -26.25 -13.31
N MET A 644 -3.60 -27.21 -13.57
CA MET A 644 -2.64 -27.13 -14.67
C MET A 644 -3.12 -27.80 -15.97
N GLU A 645 -4.21 -28.58 -15.98
CA GLU A 645 -4.63 -29.39 -17.14
C GLU A 645 -4.81 -28.57 -18.43
N HIS A 646 -5.39 -27.40 -18.33
CA HIS A 646 -5.63 -26.53 -19.48
C HIS A 646 -4.35 -25.82 -20.02
N LYS A 647 -3.22 -25.98 -19.35
CA LYS A 647 -1.94 -25.32 -19.70
C LYS A 647 -0.89 -26.28 -20.25
N VAL A 648 -1.16 -27.57 -20.24
CA VAL A 648 -0.21 -28.61 -20.66
C VAL A 648 -0.64 -29.25 -21.99
N ASP A 649 0.25 -30.03 -22.58
CA ASP A 649 -0.06 -30.71 -23.86
C ASP A 649 -0.61 -32.11 -23.63
N GLU A 650 -0.18 -32.78 -22.54
CA GLU A 650 -0.64 -34.11 -22.20
C GLU A 650 -0.81 -34.28 -20.68
N VAL A 651 -1.80 -35.04 -20.24
CA VAL A 651 -2.11 -35.31 -18.84
C VAL A 651 -2.13 -36.79 -18.57
N HIS A 652 -1.31 -37.21 -17.59
CA HIS A 652 -1.25 -38.57 -17.10
C HIS A 652 -1.85 -38.67 -15.70
N LYS A 653 -3.04 -39.24 -15.56
CA LYS A 653 -3.68 -39.49 -14.27
C LYS A 653 -3.12 -40.76 -13.64
N VAL A 654 -2.69 -40.68 -12.39
CA VAL A 654 -2.11 -41.80 -11.61
C VAL A 654 -2.72 -41.83 -10.21
N LYS A 655 -2.49 -42.89 -9.46
CA LYS A 655 -2.95 -43.03 -8.07
C LYS A 655 -1.81 -42.87 -7.05
N SER A 656 -0.57 -43.16 -7.47
CA SER A 656 0.59 -43.08 -6.60
C SER A 656 1.83 -42.70 -7.39
N TYR A 657 2.41 -41.57 -7.04
CA TYR A 657 3.68 -41.11 -7.60
C TYR A 657 4.82 -42.07 -7.29
N TYR A 658 4.88 -42.63 -6.06
CA TYR A 658 5.91 -43.55 -5.65
C TYR A 658 5.94 -44.81 -6.52
N HIS A 659 4.79 -45.48 -6.67
CA HIS A 659 4.70 -46.70 -7.45
C HIS A 659 4.91 -46.43 -8.94
N LEU A 660 4.44 -45.30 -9.46
CA LEU A 660 4.71 -44.91 -10.83
C LEU A 660 6.21 -44.78 -11.11
N ILE A 661 6.91 -43.94 -10.33
CA ILE A 661 8.33 -43.68 -10.56
C ILE A 661 9.16 -44.93 -10.35
N LYS A 662 8.84 -45.72 -9.34
CA LYS A 662 9.53 -46.96 -9.05
C LYS A 662 9.34 -47.98 -10.16
N ALA A 663 8.14 -48.10 -10.71
CA ALA A 663 7.88 -48.97 -11.87
C ALA A 663 8.59 -48.49 -13.14
N MET A 664 8.72 -47.16 -13.35
CA MET A 664 9.54 -46.60 -14.42
C MET A 664 11.02 -46.97 -14.24
N ASN A 665 11.55 -46.87 -13.02
CA ASN A 665 12.92 -47.26 -12.68
C ASN A 665 13.12 -48.77 -12.95
N TYR A 666 12.19 -49.60 -12.51
CA TYR A 666 12.20 -51.04 -12.75
C TYR A 666 12.26 -51.34 -14.25
N HIS A 667 11.38 -50.75 -15.05
CA HIS A 667 11.35 -50.96 -16.49
C HIS A 667 12.69 -50.62 -17.16
N LEU A 668 13.23 -49.44 -16.87
CA LEU A 668 14.48 -48.97 -17.47
C LEU A 668 15.66 -49.86 -17.11
N VAL A 669 15.78 -50.24 -15.85
CA VAL A 669 16.86 -51.13 -15.37
C VAL A 669 16.70 -52.54 -15.89
N ASN A 670 15.48 -53.10 -15.91
CA ASN A 670 15.21 -54.44 -16.40
C ASN A 670 15.49 -54.60 -17.91
N LYS A 671 15.27 -53.50 -18.67
CA LYS A 671 15.57 -53.45 -20.12
C LYS A 671 17.02 -53.08 -20.45
N GLY A 672 17.87 -52.77 -19.47
CA GLY A 672 19.22 -52.29 -19.67
C GLY A 672 19.27 -50.94 -20.41
N LEU A 673 18.29 -50.06 -20.14
CA LEU A 673 18.18 -48.74 -20.73
C LEU A 673 18.82 -47.66 -19.84
N GLU A 674 19.43 -48.05 -18.72
CA GLU A 674 20.14 -47.16 -17.82
C GLU A 674 21.38 -46.51 -18.44
N ASN A 675 21.69 -45.29 -18.07
CA ASN A 675 22.89 -44.60 -18.54
C ASN A 675 24.13 -45.01 -17.73
N ARG A 676 24.76 -46.12 -18.12
CA ARG A 676 25.92 -46.66 -17.41
C ARG A 676 27.07 -45.70 -17.33
N PHE A 677 27.31 -44.89 -18.36
CA PHE A 677 28.39 -43.90 -18.34
C PHE A 677 28.23 -42.87 -17.21
N PHE A 678 26.99 -42.38 -16.99
CA PHE A 678 26.71 -41.49 -15.89
C PHE A 678 26.80 -42.20 -14.53
N ILE A 679 26.21 -43.38 -14.43
CA ILE A 679 26.15 -44.14 -13.18
C ILE A 679 27.53 -44.51 -12.68
N ASP A 680 28.36 -45.08 -13.55
CA ASP A 680 29.72 -45.56 -13.20
C ASP A 680 30.65 -44.41 -12.80
N GLY A 681 30.40 -43.20 -13.31
CA GLY A 681 31.19 -42.00 -13.00
C GLY A 681 30.70 -41.18 -11.80
N ASN A 682 29.43 -41.30 -11.37
CA ASN A 682 28.79 -40.36 -10.44
C ASN A 682 28.00 -41.04 -9.31
N CYS A 683 27.78 -42.34 -9.36
CA CYS A 683 26.93 -43.04 -8.39
C CYS A 683 27.67 -44.16 -7.70
N THR A 684 27.28 -44.46 -6.46
CA THR A 684 27.66 -45.63 -5.68
C THR A 684 26.42 -46.44 -5.34
N GLY A 685 26.62 -47.80 -5.11
CA GLY A 685 25.53 -48.66 -4.67
C GLY A 685 24.50 -49.02 -5.74
N PHE A 686 24.74 -48.74 -7.03
CA PHE A 686 23.78 -49.03 -8.09
C PHE A 686 23.45 -50.52 -8.24
N GLU A 687 24.43 -51.42 -8.16
CA GLU A 687 24.17 -52.85 -8.30
C GLU A 687 23.31 -53.38 -7.16
N GLU A 688 23.53 -52.92 -5.93
CA GLU A 688 22.67 -53.27 -4.79
C GLU A 688 21.25 -52.74 -4.95
N TYR A 689 21.08 -51.50 -5.42
CA TYR A 689 19.78 -50.91 -5.76
C TYR A 689 19.07 -51.73 -6.85
N LYS A 690 19.78 -52.08 -7.91
CA LYS A 690 19.28 -52.91 -9.03
C LYS A 690 18.78 -54.24 -8.56
N GLU A 691 19.56 -54.95 -7.73
CA GLU A 691 19.17 -56.25 -7.17
C GLU A 691 17.89 -56.13 -6.34
N LYS A 692 17.81 -55.13 -5.45
CA LYS A 692 16.61 -54.89 -4.62
C LYS A 692 15.39 -54.55 -5.47
N LEU A 693 15.57 -53.66 -6.45
CA LEU A 693 14.48 -53.18 -7.31
C LEU A 693 13.90 -54.32 -8.16
N LEU A 694 14.76 -55.13 -8.79
CA LEU A 694 14.33 -56.24 -9.65
C LEU A 694 13.73 -57.43 -8.87
N ALA A 695 13.94 -57.49 -7.57
CA ALA A 695 13.31 -58.50 -6.70
C ALA A 695 11.84 -58.15 -6.35
N GLU A 696 11.40 -56.93 -6.63
CA GLU A 696 10.03 -56.49 -6.32
C GLU A 696 9.01 -56.93 -7.40
N ASP A 697 7.72 -56.93 -7.01
CA ASP A 697 6.63 -57.31 -7.93
C ASP A 697 6.26 -56.12 -8.87
N TYR A 698 6.77 -56.21 -10.11
CA TYR A 698 6.53 -55.22 -11.14
C TYR A 698 5.05 -55.04 -11.48
N GLN A 699 4.26 -56.11 -11.50
CA GLN A 699 2.85 -56.05 -11.85
C GLN A 699 2.06 -55.32 -10.74
N ASN A 700 2.40 -55.55 -9.50
CA ASN A 700 1.79 -54.84 -8.37
C ASN A 700 2.12 -53.36 -8.43
N MET A 701 3.37 -52.96 -8.74
CA MET A 701 3.73 -51.56 -8.90
C MET A 701 2.89 -50.85 -9.99
N ILE A 702 2.64 -51.53 -11.14
CA ILE A 702 1.81 -51.01 -12.21
C ILE A 702 0.37 -50.75 -11.72
N VAL A 703 -0.22 -51.75 -11.04
CA VAL A 703 -1.58 -51.64 -10.50
C VAL A 703 -1.69 -50.51 -9.49
N GLU A 704 -0.78 -50.44 -8.53
CA GLU A 704 -0.76 -49.40 -7.48
C GLU A 704 -0.44 -48.01 -8.03
N SER A 705 0.32 -47.91 -9.11
CA SER A 705 0.57 -46.62 -9.78
C SER A 705 -0.70 -46.01 -10.37
N GLY A 706 -1.67 -46.83 -10.73
CA GLY A 706 -2.92 -46.40 -11.33
C GLY A 706 -2.80 -45.96 -12.78
N VAL A 707 -1.70 -46.22 -13.46
CA VAL A 707 -1.57 -45.97 -14.90
C VAL A 707 -2.54 -46.85 -15.69
N LYS A 708 -2.88 -46.44 -16.90
CA LYS A 708 -3.85 -47.06 -17.76
C LYS A 708 -3.54 -48.54 -18.03
N ASP A 709 -2.28 -48.87 -18.37
CA ASP A 709 -1.77 -50.17 -18.63
C ASP A 709 -0.23 -50.19 -18.62
N GLN A 710 0.36 -51.36 -18.67
CA GLN A 710 1.82 -51.55 -18.70
C GLN A 710 2.49 -50.85 -19.90
N LYS A 711 1.84 -50.90 -21.08
CA LYS A 711 2.39 -50.26 -22.28
C LYS A 711 2.48 -48.73 -22.13
N HIS A 712 1.51 -48.14 -21.46
CA HIS A 712 1.51 -46.70 -21.19
C HIS A 712 2.65 -46.31 -20.26
N LEU A 713 2.87 -47.08 -19.18
CA LEU A 713 4.01 -46.87 -18.27
C LEU A 713 5.34 -47.01 -18.99
N GLU A 714 5.52 -48.09 -19.77
CA GLU A 714 6.75 -48.32 -20.52
C GLU A 714 7.02 -47.22 -21.53
N ALA A 715 5.98 -46.76 -22.25
CA ALA A 715 6.09 -45.63 -23.17
C ALA A 715 6.50 -44.32 -22.48
N LEU A 716 5.93 -44.05 -21.31
CA LEU A 716 6.26 -42.85 -20.52
C LEU A 716 7.72 -42.89 -20.03
N ALA A 717 8.15 -44.04 -19.48
CA ALA A 717 9.52 -44.24 -19.01
C ALA A 717 10.54 -44.10 -20.15
N GLU A 718 10.30 -44.79 -21.29
CA GLU A 718 11.17 -44.69 -22.45
C GLU A 718 11.17 -43.32 -23.10
N ALA A 719 10.01 -42.60 -23.16
CA ALA A 719 9.93 -41.24 -23.67
C ALA A 719 10.79 -40.29 -22.82
N TYR A 720 10.67 -40.34 -21.48
CA TYR A 720 11.51 -39.55 -20.60
C TYR A 720 13.00 -39.88 -20.78
N ASN A 721 13.36 -41.18 -20.85
CA ASN A 721 14.76 -41.60 -21.02
C ASN A 721 15.37 -41.11 -22.35
N LYS A 722 14.60 -41.15 -23.44
CA LYS A 722 15.02 -40.70 -24.78
C LYS A 722 15.15 -39.19 -24.92
N GLU A 723 14.46 -38.41 -24.10
CA GLU A 723 14.57 -36.96 -24.17
C GLU A 723 16.00 -36.50 -23.92
N MET A 724 16.52 -35.66 -24.82
CA MET A 724 17.91 -35.20 -24.70
C MET A 724 18.04 -34.22 -23.52
N ASN A 725 17.09 -33.34 -23.37
CA ASN A 725 17.06 -32.31 -22.33
C ASN A 725 15.67 -32.28 -21.68
N ALA A 726 15.56 -32.89 -20.51
CA ALA A 726 14.31 -32.94 -19.77
C ALA A 726 14.43 -32.36 -18.36
N ILE A 727 13.48 -31.52 -17.98
CA ILE A 727 13.37 -31.00 -16.62
C ILE A 727 12.03 -31.43 -16.03
N ILE A 728 12.07 -31.93 -14.81
CA ILE A 728 10.89 -32.26 -14.01
C ILE A 728 10.74 -31.23 -12.91
N LEU A 729 9.61 -30.51 -12.91
CA LEU A 729 9.17 -29.69 -11.78
C LEU A 729 8.29 -30.57 -10.89
N TYR A 730 8.59 -30.66 -9.63
CA TYR A 730 7.80 -31.47 -8.68
C TYR A 730 7.57 -30.73 -7.37
N SER A 731 6.48 -31.08 -6.68
CA SER A 731 6.14 -30.49 -5.38
C SER A 731 6.43 -31.47 -4.25
N GLU A 732 7.25 -31.03 -3.29
CA GLU A 732 7.47 -31.78 -2.05
C GLU A 732 6.24 -31.78 -1.12
N LYS A 733 5.23 -30.95 -1.39
CA LYS A 733 3.93 -31.00 -0.72
C LYS A 733 3.12 -32.23 -1.12
N GLU A 734 3.18 -32.63 -2.39
CA GLU A 734 2.39 -33.72 -2.96
C GLU A 734 3.12 -35.07 -2.96
N LEU A 735 4.44 -35.05 -3.09
CA LEU A 735 5.25 -36.26 -3.13
C LEU A 735 5.69 -36.67 -1.73
N THR A 736 5.58 -37.97 -1.44
CA THR A 736 6.18 -38.54 -0.24
C THR A 736 7.72 -38.56 -0.33
N PRO A 737 8.46 -38.62 0.79
CA PRO A 737 9.91 -38.75 0.78
C PRO A 737 10.40 -39.91 -0.10
N HIS A 738 9.75 -41.06 -0.01
CA HIS A 738 10.10 -42.25 -0.83
C HIS A 738 9.89 -41.98 -2.34
N ALA A 739 8.84 -41.26 -2.71
CA ALA A 739 8.63 -40.84 -4.11
C ALA A 739 9.72 -39.90 -4.59
N CYS A 740 10.16 -38.96 -3.76
CA CYS A 740 11.25 -38.04 -4.08
C CYS A 740 12.60 -38.76 -4.25
N TYR A 741 12.90 -39.73 -3.40
CA TYR A 741 14.09 -40.59 -3.56
C TYR A 741 14.05 -41.39 -4.89
N GLU A 742 12.93 -42.01 -5.20
CA GLU A 742 12.78 -42.73 -6.46
C GLU A 742 12.83 -41.81 -7.69
N LEU A 743 12.36 -40.59 -7.57
CA LEU A 743 12.49 -39.58 -8.62
C LEU A 743 13.96 -39.15 -8.82
N PHE A 744 14.71 -39.02 -7.75
CA PHE A 744 16.13 -38.77 -7.81
C PHE A 744 16.88 -39.97 -8.46
N ASN A 745 16.53 -41.22 -8.08
CA ASN A 745 17.05 -42.43 -8.72
C ASN A 745 16.73 -42.43 -10.23
N LEU A 746 15.51 -42.08 -10.64
CA LEU A 746 15.12 -41.97 -12.04
C LEU A 746 16.04 -41.02 -12.82
N ALA A 747 16.31 -39.84 -12.22
CA ALA A 747 17.18 -38.84 -12.83
C ALA A 747 18.63 -39.32 -12.92
N MET A 748 19.13 -40.08 -11.92
CA MET A 748 20.46 -40.72 -11.96
C MET A 748 20.53 -41.84 -13.00
N ILE A 749 19.55 -42.75 -13.00
CA ILE A 749 19.49 -43.86 -13.95
C ILE A 749 19.51 -43.37 -15.41
N THR A 750 18.83 -42.28 -15.68
CA THR A 750 18.75 -41.69 -17.04
C THR A 750 19.88 -40.67 -17.34
N GLY A 751 20.74 -40.39 -16.36
CA GLY A 751 21.86 -39.45 -16.51
C GLY A 751 21.43 -38.00 -16.78
N LYS A 752 20.34 -37.56 -16.13
CA LYS A 752 19.75 -36.23 -16.30
C LYS A 752 20.05 -35.26 -15.15
N LEU A 753 21.08 -35.52 -14.36
CA LEU A 753 21.59 -34.62 -13.35
C LEU A 753 22.91 -33.97 -13.79
N ASN A 754 23.23 -32.83 -13.22
CA ASN A 754 24.48 -32.08 -13.50
C ASN A 754 24.75 -31.80 -14.98
N LYS A 755 23.70 -31.62 -15.76
CA LYS A 755 23.79 -31.38 -17.19
C LYS A 755 22.89 -30.22 -17.57
N SER A 756 23.37 -29.30 -18.40
CA SER A 756 22.57 -28.15 -18.83
C SER A 756 21.22 -28.60 -19.41
N SER A 757 20.18 -27.85 -19.07
CA SER A 757 18.80 -28.05 -19.51
C SER A 757 18.21 -29.42 -19.14
N ASN A 758 18.77 -30.05 -18.11
CA ASN A 758 18.29 -31.30 -17.51
C ASN A 758 18.20 -31.14 -15.99
N GLY A 759 17.40 -31.97 -15.36
CA GLY A 759 17.35 -32.09 -13.91
C GLY A 759 15.99 -31.98 -13.29
N LEU A 760 16.03 -31.79 -12.00
CA LEU A 760 14.86 -31.71 -11.13
C LEU A 760 14.74 -30.31 -10.56
N ILE A 761 13.55 -29.76 -10.50
CA ILE A 761 13.23 -28.52 -9.78
C ILE A 761 12.27 -28.88 -8.67
N ALA A 762 12.77 -28.89 -7.43
CA ALA A 762 11.97 -29.13 -6.24
C ALA A 762 11.22 -27.84 -5.87
N LEU A 763 9.92 -27.93 -5.71
CA LEU A 763 9.09 -26.82 -5.23
C LEU A 763 8.62 -27.12 -3.80
N LYS A 764 8.85 -26.19 -2.92
CA LYS A 764 8.44 -26.27 -1.51
C LYS A 764 7.27 -25.34 -1.25
N GLU A 765 6.50 -25.63 -0.21
CA GLU A 765 5.25 -24.91 0.04
C GLU A 765 5.49 -23.48 0.55
N LYS A 766 6.26 -23.33 1.64
CA LYS A 766 6.44 -22.05 2.33
C LYS A 766 7.79 -21.41 2.01
N ASN A 767 7.89 -20.11 2.20
CA ASN A 767 9.03 -19.32 1.75
C ASN A 767 10.39 -19.79 2.28
N ASN A 768 10.49 -20.23 3.52
CA ASN A 768 11.72 -20.71 4.14
C ASN A 768 11.67 -22.19 4.50
N SER A 769 10.86 -22.99 3.78
CA SER A 769 10.83 -24.47 3.98
C SER A 769 12.20 -25.12 3.79
N HIS A 770 13.06 -24.53 2.93
CA HIS A 770 14.41 -25.01 2.76
C HIS A 770 15.32 -24.60 3.93
N GLY A 771 15.19 -23.36 4.40
CA GLY A 771 15.94 -22.86 5.56
C GLY A 771 15.68 -23.64 6.85
N LEU A 772 14.49 -24.23 7.03
CA LEU A 772 14.25 -25.18 8.15
C LEU A 772 15.28 -26.29 8.19
N LEU A 773 15.60 -26.87 7.05
CA LEU A 773 16.56 -27.96 6.92
C LEU A 773 18.00 -27.44 7.05
N ASP A 774 18.32 -26.38 6.35
CA ASP A 774 19.66 -25.76 6.38
C ASP A 774 20.04 -25.27 7.77
N MET A 775 19.07 -24.79 8.55
CA MET A 775 19.33 -24.31 9.93
C MET A 775 19.20 -25.43 10.98
N GLY A 776 18.93 -26.65 10.59
CA GLY A 776 18.89 -27.82 11.48
C GLY A 776 17.67 -27.87 12.40
N VAL A 777 16.52 -27.31 11.98
CA VAL A 777 15.24 -27.48 12.67
C VAL A 777 14.63 -28.84 12.28
N ASN A 778 15.35 -29.87 12.58
CA ASN A 778 15.05 -31.27 12.32
C ASN A 778 15.90 -32.15 13.24
N SER A 779 15.34 -33.23 13.78
CA SER A 779 16.07 -34.14 14.69
C SER A 779 17.21 -34.93 14.04
N ASP A 780 17.17 -35.10 12.71
CA ASP A 780 18.17 -35.87 11.98
C ASP A 780 19.23 -34.97 11.32
N LEU A 781 19.03 -33.67 11.33
CA LEU A 781 19.91 -32.69 10.66
C LEU A 781 20.48 -31.65 11.62
N GLY A 782 21.70 -31.27 11.35
CA GLY A 782 22.34 -30.09 11.92
C GLY A 782 22.38 -28.94 10.91
N VAL A 783 23.16 -27.91 11.21
CA VAL A 783 23.33 -26.73 10.34
C VAL A 783 23.94 -27.16 9.00
N GLY A 784 23.53 -26.49 7.92
CA GLY A 784 23.93 -26.86 6.56
C GLY A 784 23.13 -28.02 5.97
N GLY A 785 22.11 -28.55 6.67
CA GLY A 785 21.35 -29.72 6.25
C GLY A 785 22.20 -31.01 6.28
N VAL A 786 23.29 -30.99 7.00
CA VAL A 786 24.19 -32.14 7.23
C VAL A 786 23.60 -33.04 8.33
N SER A 787 23.87 -34.36 8.27
CA SER A 787 23.42 -35.26 9.34
C SER A 787 23.91 -34.81 10.71
N ILE A 788 23.05 -34.89 11.73
CA ILE A 788 23.39 -34.46 13.08
C ILE A 788 24.46 -35.33 13.75
N ASP A 789 24.73 -36.49 13.24
CA ASP A 789 25.80 -37.41 13.70
C ASP A 789 27.12 -37.24 12.93
N ASP A 790 27.21 -36.28 12.03
CA ASP A 790 28.47 -35.97 11.36
C ASP A 790 29.49 -35.38 12.34
N ASP A 791 30.60 -36.12 12.53
CA ASP A 791 31.65 -35.74 13.48
C ASP A 791 32.29 -34.39 13.21
N GLN A 792 32.38 -33.97 11.94
CA GLN A 792 32.96 -32.65 11.59
C GLN A 792 32.04 -31.52 11.97
N LEU A 793 30.74 -31.66 11.67
CA LEU A 793 29.74 -30.70 12.05
C LEU A 793 29.65 -30.57 13.59
N ILE A 794 29.53 -31.68 14.29
CA ILE A 794 29.43 -31.71 15.75
C ILE A 794 30.64 -31.04 16.39
N ASN A 795 31.84 -31.30 15.91
CA ASN A 795 33.06 -30.68 16.45
C ASN A 795 33.05 -29.14 16.20
N LYS A 796 32.63 -28.69 15.02
CA LYS A 796 32.46 -27.27 14.73
C LYS A 796 31.42 -26.60 15.63
N MET A 797 30.24 -27.24 15.81
CA MET A 797 29.20 -26.75 16.71
C MET A 797 29.68 -26.67 18.15
N LYS A 798 30.40 -27.69 18.67
CA LYS A 798 30.98 -27.70 20.01
C LYS A 798 31.98 -26.55 20.21
N GLU A 799 32.83 -26.32 19.22
CA GLU A 799 33.82 -25.23 19.25
C GLU A 799 33.14 -23.86 19.23
N SER A 800 32.18 -23.66 18.31
CA SER A 800 31.45 -22.41 18.17
C SER A 800 30.62 -22.09 19.41
N TRP A 801 29.90 -23.05 19.93
CA TRP A 801 29.06 -22.89 21.12
C TRP A 801 29.78 -23.00 22.45
N LYS A 802 31.06 -23.38 22.43
CA LYS A 802 31.94 -23.57 23.61
C LYS A 802 31.34 -24.56 24.61
N VAL A 803 30.92 -25.73 24.12
CA VAL A 803 30.31 -26.79 24.91
C VAL A 803 31.02 -28.13 24.65
N ASP A 804 30.98 -29.00 25.67
CA ASP A 804 31.65 -30.32 25.60
C ASP A 804 30.75 -31.33 24.88
N ASP A 805 29.42 -31.18 24.94
CA ASP A 805 28.49 -32.14 24.45
C ASP A 805 27.24 -31.49 23.82
N ILE A 806 26.73 -32.12 22.73
CA ILE A 806 25.53 -31.75 22.01
C ILE A 806 24.68 -33.00 21.84
N PRO A 807 23.34 -32.97 22.11
CA PRO A 807 22.48 -34.13 21.91
C PRO A 807 22.36 -34.45 20.41
N VAL A 808 22.67 -35.71 20.05
CA VAL A 808 22.68 -36.21 18.65
C VAL A 808 21.82 -37.47 18.47
N GLU A 809 20.97 -37.80 19.44
CA GLU A 809 20.15 -38.99 19.33
C GLU A 809 19.18 -38.89 18.13
N HIS A 810 19.41 -39.77 17.16
CA HIS A 810 18.55 -39.97 16.00
C HIS A 810 17.24 -40.70 16.35
N ASN A 811 16.27 -40.62 15.45
CA ASN A 811 15.06 -41.47 15.36
C ASN A 811 13.99 -41.26 16.44
N LYS A 812 14.00 -40.18 17.17
CA LYS A 812 12.77 -39.78 17.91
C LYS A 812 11.84 -39.03 16.95
N ARG A 813 10.94 -39.75 16.29
CA ARG A 813 9.90 -39.09 15.48
C ARG A 813 9.04 -38.24 16.41
N SER A 814 9.11 -36.92 16.28
CA SER A 814 8.35 -35.99 17.12
C SER A 814 6.86 -36.31 17.15
N GLU A 815 6.28 -36.80 16.03
CA GLU A 815 4.90 -37.25 15.95
C GLU A 815 4.64 -38.46 16.85
N GLU A 816 5.55 -39.44 16.90
CA GLU A 816 5.43 -40.63 17.76
C GLU A 816 5.53 -40.25 19.24
N LEU A 817 6.43 -39.31 19.60
CA LEU A 817 6.55 -38.80 20.96
C LEU A 817 5.28 -38.07 21.40
N LEU A 818 4.69 -37.23 20.53
CA LEU A 818 3.43 -36.53 20.76
C LEU A 818 2.25 -37.51 20.91
N ASN A 819 2.16 -38.50 20.02
CA ASN A 819 1.11 -39.53 20.08
C ASN A 819 1.19 -40.40 21.36
N ASN A 820 2.38 -40.63 21.86
CA ASN A 820 2.63 -41.38 23.09
C ASN A 820 2.57 -40.53 24.36
N ALA A 821 2.21 -39.22 24.25
CA ALA A 821 2.19 -38.25 25.34
C ALA A 821 3.52 -38.14 26.11
N ALA A 822 4.64 -38.39 25.39
CA ALA A 822 5.98 -38.29 25.96
C ALA A 822 6.46 -36.83 26.13
N ILE A 823 5.92 -35.91 25.33
CA ILE A 823 6.24 -34.47 25.40
C ILE A 823 5.34 -33.81 26.46
N LYS A 824 5.97 -33.13 27.40
CA LYS A 824 5.31 -32.36 28.46
C LYS A 824 5.30 -30.87 28.19
N ASN A 825 6.37 -30.32 27.63
CA ASN A 825 6.47 -28.92 27.30
C ASN A 825 6.65 -28.75 25.77
N MET A 826 5.83 -27.93 25.15
CA MET A 826 5.89 -27.56 23.75
C MET A 826 6.24 -26.07 23.59
N PHE A 827 7.25 -25.76 22.81
CA PHE A 827 7.67 -24.43 22.45
C PHE A 827 7.53 -24.24 20.95
N ILE A 828 6.54 -23.44 20.53
CA ILE A 828 6.13 -23.30 19.13
C ILE A 828 6.40 -21.89 18.67
N PHE A 829 7.18 -21.74 17.60
CA PHE A 829 7.60 -20.47 17.06
C PHE A 829 7.09 -20.29 15.62
N GLY A 830 6.22 -19.32 15.38
CA GLY A 830 5.75 -18.93 14.04
C GLY A 830 4.98 -20.03 13.28
N GLU A 831 4.24 -20.89 13.99
CA GLU A 831 3.38 -21.95 13.41
C GLU A 831 1.98 -21.95 14.04
N ASP A 832 0.98 -22.30 13.23
CA ASP A 832 -0.40 -22.54 13.68
C ASP A 832 -0.86 -23.96 13.33
N PRO A 833 -0.31 -25.03 13.98
CA PRO A 833 -0.65 -26.41 13.67
C PRO A 833 -2.14 -26.73 13.92
N VAL A 834 -2.80 -26.09 14.88
CA VAL A 834 -4.23 -26.30 15.14
C VAL A 834 -5.09 -25.67 14.06
N GLY A 835 -4.78 -24.42 13.67
CA GLY A 835 -5.53 -23.72 12.62
C GLY A 835 -5.35 -24.32 11.23
N CYS A 836 -4.17 -24.86 10.95
CA CYS A 836 -3.82 -25.46 9.66
C CYS A 836 -4.15 -26.97 9.55
N ALA A 837 -4.52 -27.63 10.66
CA ALA A 837 -4.74 -29.08 10.67
C ALA A 837 -5.99 -29.51 9.88
N ILE A 838 -5.85 -30.58 9.10
CA ILE A 838 -6.97 -31.29 8.47
C ILE A 838 -7.77 -32.04 9.56
N ASP A 839 -7.07 -32.74 10.46
CA ASP A 839 -7.66 -33.41 11.62
C ASP A 839 -7.34 -32.63 12.91
N LYS A 840 -8.17 -31.65 13.22
CA LYS A 840 -8.06 -30.83 14.43
C LYS A 840 -8.20 -31.65 15.73
N ASN A 841 -8.89 -32.79 15.69
CA ASN A 841 -9.08 -33.64 16.88
C ASN A 841 -7.78 -34.36 17.26
N ASN A 842 -7.04 -34.84 16.28
CA ASN A 842 -5.77 -35.49 16.54
C ASN A 842 -4.71 -34.51 17.07
N ILE A 843 -4.55 -33.39 16.39
CA ILE A 843 -3.66 -32.31 16.87
C ILE A 843 -4.09 -31.81 18.25
N GLY A 844 -5.39 -31.64 18.49
CA GLY A 844 -5.92 -31.22 19.80
C GLY A 844 -5.53 -32.13 20.96
N LYS A 845 -5.36 -33.44 20.71
CA LYS A 845 -4.90 -34.37 21.74
C LYS A 845 -3.45 -34.09 22.17
N TRP A 846 -2.57 -33.75 21.25
CA TRP A 846 -1.19 -33.42 21.58
C TRP A 846 -1.11 -32.22 22.54
N PHE A 847 -1.89 -31.17 22.26
CA PHE A 847 -1.96 -29.99 23.12
C PHE A 847 -2.58 -30.28 24.49
N ASN A 848 -3.57 -31.17 24.55
CA ASN A 848 -4.20 -31.57 25.81
C ASN A 848 -3.32 -32.46 26.69
N ASN A 849 -2.33 -33.14 26.09
CA ASN A 849 -1.38 -34.01 26.79
C ASN A 849 -0.16 -33.25 27.31
N ALA A 850 0.09 -32.06 26.83
CA ALA A 850 1.18 -31.20 27.28
C ALA A 850 0.81 -30.51 28.60
N ASP A 851 1.79 -30.42 29.50
CA ASP A 851 1.66 -29.73 30.79
C ASP A 851 1.91 -28.21 30.64
N PHE A 852 2.59 -27.82 29.56
CA PHE A 852 2.86 -26.41 29.23
C PHE A 852 3.07 -26.22 27.73
N VAL A 853 2.40 -25.21 27.20
CA VAL A 853 2.51 -24.80 25.79
C VAL A 853 2.86 -23.31 25.70
N MET A 854 3.99 -23.00 25.06
CA MET A 854 4.37 -21.63 24.69
C MET A 854 4.26 -21.46 23.18
N VAL A 855 3.65 -20.38 22.74
CA VAL A 855 3.51 -20.02 21.33
C VAL A 855 4.07 -18.61 21.11
N GLN A 856 4.91 -18.43 20.11
CA GLN A 856 5.29 -17.13 19.58
C GLN A 856 4.53 -16.86 18.29
N ASP A 857 3.66 -15.86 18.28
CA ASP A 857 2.79 -15.58 17.13
C ASP A 857 2.50 -14.07 17.00
N TYR A 858 2.04 -13.66 15.82
CA TYR A 858 1.63 -12.29 15.51
C TYR A 858 0.23 -11.98 16.02
N PHE A 859 -0.67 -12.97 15.92
CA PHE A 859 -2.10 -12.86 16.20
C PHE A 859 -2.55 -13.97 17.13
N LEU A 860 -3.74 -13.81 17.69
CA LEU A 860 -4.34 -14.85 18.52
C LEU A 860 -4.91 -15.98 17.64
N SER A 861 -4.01 -16.76 17.02
CA SER A 861 -4.34 -17.93 16.19
C SER A 861 -5.02 -19.04 16.99
N GLU A 862 -5.54 -20.07 16.31
CA GLU A 862 -6.16 -21.23 17.00
C GLU A 862 -5.16 -21.95 17.90
N THR A 863 -3.91 -22.03 17.51
CA THR A 863 -2.83 -22.57 18.35
C THR A 863 -2.51 -21.65 19.52
N ALA A 864 -2.39 -20.35 19.29
CA ALA A 864 -2.14 -19.37 20.34
C ALA A 864 -3.23 -19.36 21.41
N GLN A 865 -4.50 -19.58 21.05
CA GLN A 865 -5.61 -19.68 22.00
C GLN A 865 -5.48 -20.89 22.94
N LYS A 866 -4.76 -21.94 22.56
CA LYS A 866 -4.49 -23.11 23.38
C LYS A 866 -3.26 -22.96 24.27
N ALA A 867 -2.42 -21.99 24.02
CA ALA A 867 -1.18 -21.77 24.75
C ALA A 867 -1.44 -21.34 26.22
N ASP A 868 -0.48 -21.66 27.07
CA ASP A 868 -0.38 -21.13 28.45
C ASP A 868 0.36 -19.78 28.45
N LEU A 869 1.35 -19.64 27.57
CA LEU A 869 2.14 -18.42 27.39
C LEU A 869 2.20 -18.07 25.90
N ILE A 870 1.93 -16.81 25.56
CA ILE A 870 2.14 -16.30 24.21
C ILE A 870 3.23 -15.23 24.24
N LEU A 871 4.23 -15.37 23.38
CA LEU A 871 5.20 -14.33 23.09
C LEU A 871 4.79 -13.58 21.82
N PRO A 872 4.86 -12.24 21.81
CA PRO A 872 4.54 -11.47 20.60
C PRO A 872 5.63 -11.65 19.55
N ALA A 873 5.23 -11.86 18.29
CA ALA A 873 6.16 -12.00 17.18
C ALA A 873 6.36 -10.69 16.40
N SER A 874 7.60 -10.44 15.94
CA SER A 874 7.92 -9.39 14.96
C SER A 874 7.80 -9.93 13.54
N PHE A 875 7.24 -9.12 12.60
CA PHE A 875 7.29 -9.48 11.20
C PHE A 875 8.73 -9.47 10.65
N PRO A 876 9.06 -10.31 9.68
CA PRO A 876 10.37 -10.25 9.01
C PRO A 876 10.71 -8.86 8.47
N THR A 877 9.72 -8.11 8.02
CA THR A 877 9.88 -6.71 7.59
C THR A 877 10.22 -5.73 8.73
N GLU A 878 10.07 -6.15 9.97
CA GLU A 878 10.44 -5.39 11.18
C GLU A 878 11.80 -5.83 11.72
N SER A 879 12.14 -7.12 11.62
CA SER A 879 13.37 -7.69 12.16
C SER A 879 14.54 -7.74 11.16
N GLY A 880 14.26 -7.85 9.87
CA GLY A 880 15.27 -8.22 8.88
C GLY A 880 15.66 -9.69 8.98
N GLY A 881 16.71 -10.10 8.26
CA GLY A 881 17.24 -11.45 8.23
C GLY A 881 17.36 -12.02 6.84
N SER A 882 17.32 -13.35 6.74
CA SER A 882 17.45 -14.04 5.45
C SER A 882 16.47 -15.20 5.31
N PHE A 883 16.14 -15.56 4.05
CA PHE A 883 15.42 -16.77 3.68
C PHE A 883 16.21 -17.59 2.68
N THR A 884 16.13 -18.91 2.79
CA THR A 884 16.68 -19.82 1.78
C THR A 884 15.54 -20.29 0.86
N ASN A 885 15.56 -19.87 -0.39
CA ASN A 885 14.52 -20.22 -1.35
C ASN A 885 14.64 -21.63 -1.92
N THR A 886 13.68 -22.06 -2.74
CA THR A 886 13.65 -23.39 -3.36
C THR A 886 14.86 -23.69 -4.25
N GLN A 887 15.57 -22.67 -4.73
CA GLN A 887 16.81 -22.82 -5.51
C GLN A 887 18.10 -22.72 -4.66
N LYS A 888 17.95 -22.78 -3.34
CA LYS A 888 19.04 -22.65 -2.35
C LYS A 888 19.78 -21.30 -2.38
N TYR A 889 19.15 -20.26 -2.92
CA TYR A 889 19.68 -18.92 -2.76
C TYR A 889 19.29 -18.38 -1.38
N ILE A 890 20.28 -17.94 -0.63
CA ILE A 890 20.08 -17.16 0.59
C ILE A 890 19.78 -15.74 0.17
N GLN A 891 18.61 -15.24 0.55
CA GLN A 891 18.11 -13.91 0.19
C GLN A 891 18.00 -13.06 1.45
N GLU A 892 18.97 -12.16 1.63
CA GLU A 892 19.01 -11.21 2.72
C GLU A 892 18.07 -10.03 2.48
N PHE A 893 17.45 -9.54 3.53
CA PHE A 893 16.61 -8.33 3.53
C PHE A 893 16.75 -7.57 4.86
N LYS A 894 16.63 -6.26 4.78
CA LYS A 894 16.74 -5.37 5.94
C LYS A 894 15.37 -5.07 6.53
N PRO A 895 15.30 -4.66 7.81
CA PRO A 895 14.07 -4.14 8.37
C PRO A 895 13.64 -2.88 7.61
N VAL A 896 12.36 -2.81 7.25
CA VAL A 896 11.78 -1.72 6.46
C VAL A 896 10.69 -0.96 7.22
N PHE A 897 10.15 -1.55 8.28
CA PHE A 897 9.17 -0.93 9.17
C PHE A 897 9.68 -0.91 10.61
N LYS A 898 9.21 0.08 11.36
CA LYS A 898 9.43 0.11 12.81
C LYS A 898 8.64 -1.03 13.46
N ALA A 899 9.31 -1.80 14.31
CA ALA A 899 8.65 -2.87 15.05
C ALA A 899 7.54 -2.34 15.97
N LYS A 900 6.43 -3.09 15.99
CA LYS A 900 5.32 -2.84 16.92
C LYS A 900 5.49 -3.57 18.26
N VAL A 901 6.47 -4.46 18.37
CA VAL A 901 6.84 -5.21 19.57
C VAL A 901 8.08 -4.60 20.21
N GLU A 902 8.24 -4.72 21.54
CA GLU A 902 9.37 -4.18 22.29
C GLU A 902 10.66 -4.97 22.06
N ALA A 903 10.55 -6.29 21.85
CA ALA A 903 11.67 -7.19 21.54
C ALA A 903 11.38 -7.99 20.27
N LEU A 904 12.33 -7.97 19.35
CA LEU A 904 12.26 -8.73 18.09
C LEU A 904 12.40 -10.24 18.36
N ASN A 905 11.94 -11.08 17.43
CA ASN A 905 12.00 -12.55 17.61
C ASN A 905 13.40 -13.06 17.95
N HIS A 906 14.42 -12.63 17.20
CA HIS A 906 15.81 -13.01 17.46
C HIS A 906 16.32 -12.50 18.82
N GLU A 907 15.94 -11.28 19.23
CA GLU A 907 16.28 -10.73 20.55
C GLU A 907 15.66 -11.55 21.68
N GLN A 908 14.41 -11.98 21.52
CA GLN A 908 13.74 -12.85 22.49
C GLN A 908 14.44 -14.20 22.62
N LEU A 909 14.83 -14.80 21.50
CA LEU A 909 15.56 -16.09 21.49
C LEU A 909 16.97 -15.97 22.08
N ILE A 910 17.68 -14.88 21.80
CA ILE A 910 18.98 -14.57 22.43
C ILE A 910 18.81 -14.41 23.95
N ALA A 911 17.82 -13.65 24.40
CA ALA A 911 17.54 -13.47 25.81
C ALA A 911 17.18 -14.78 26.53
N LEU A 912 16.44 -15.68 25.87
CA LEU A 912 16.16 -17.02 26.40
C LEU A 912 17.44 -17.87 26.50
N LEU A 913 18.30 -17.85 25.48
CA LEU A 913 19.59 -18.54 25.50
C LEU A 913 20.49 -18.06 26.62
N ASP A 914 20.54 -16.75 26.88
CA ASP A 914 21.34 -16.16 27.96
C ASP A 914 20.92 -16.59 29.37
N LYS A 915 19.65 -17.04 29.55
CA LYS A 915 19.20 -17.66 30.81
C LYS A 915 19.89 -19.00 31.09
N PHE A 916 20.33 -19.71 30.06
CA PHE A 916 21.02 -21.00 30.20
C PHE A 916 22.53 -20.83 30.24
N ASN A 917 23.11 -20.09 29.31
CA ASN A 917 24.54 -19.76 29.24
C ASN A 917 24.70 -18.49 28.41
N SER A 918 25.54 -17.59 28.82
CA SER A 918 25.89 -16.44 27.99
C SER A 918 26.47 -16.90 26.67
N ASN A 919 25.73 -16.71 25.59
CA ASN A 919 26.07 -17.22 24.25
C ASN A 919 26.94 -16.23 23.46
N GLY A 920 27.07 -14.97 23.94
CA GLY A 920 27.87 -13.92 23.31
C GLY A 920 27.25 -13.26 22.07
N LEU A 921 26.07 -13.69 21.63
CA LEU A 921 25.33 -13.09 20.53
C LEU A 921 24.64 -11.81 21.00
N LYS A 922 24.63 -10.77 20.19
CA LYS A 922 24.05 -9.45 20.54
C LYS A 922 22.94 -9.04 19.60
N ASP A 923 23.05 -9.38 18.34
CA ASP A 923 22.15 -8.95 17.29
C ASP A 923 22.04 -10.00 16.18
N ILE A 924 21.24 -9.70 15.17
CA ILE A 924 20.97 -10.60 14.05
C ILE A 924 22.20 -10.86 13.19
N ASP A 925 23.12 -9.91 13.09
CA ASP A 925 24.35 -10.05 12.30
C ASP A 925 25.33 -11.02 12.97
N ASP A 926 25.44 -10.98 14.29
CA ASP A 926 26.20 -11.98 15.08
C ASP A 926 25.62 -13.38 14.88
N VAL A 927 24.28 -13.50 14.89
CA VAL A 927 23.57 -14.78 14.67
C VAL A 927 23.84 -15.32 13.27
N ALA A 928 23.69 -14.47 12.24
CA ALA A 928 23.95 -14.84 10.85
C ALA A 928 25.41 -15.28 10.67
N SER A 929 26.36 -14.53 11.24
CA SER A 929 27.78 -14.85 11.16
C SER A 929 28.10 -16.22 11.79
N GLU A 930 27.53 -16.54 12.94
CA GLU A 930 27.71 -17.85 13.60
C GLU A 930 27.02 -18.94 12.78
N ALA A 931 25.77 -18.78 12.38
CA ALA A 931 24.98 -19.78 11.66
C ALA A 931 25.63 -20.18 10.32
N PHE A 932 26.05 -19.19 9.53
CA PHE A 932 26.64 -19.45 8.22
C PHE A 932 28.14 -19.82 8.25
N SER A 933 28.79 -19.78 9.41
CA SER A 933 30.15 -20.31 9.58
C SER A 933 30.20 -21.80 9.89
N LEU A 934 29.11 -22.37 10.36
CA LEU A 934 28.96 -23.79 10.67
C LEU A 934 28.69 -24.63 9.41
#